data_ceb7fa222f9ef9745449b35a9496ba93
#
_entry.id   ceb7fa222f9ef9745449b35a9496ba93
#
_cell.length_a   1.000
_cell.length_b   1.000
_cell.length_c   1.000
_cell.angle_alpha   90.00
_cell.angle_beta   90.00
_cell.angle_gamma   90.00
#
_symmetry.space_group_name_H-M   'P 1'
#
loop_
_entity.id
_entity.type
_entity.pdbx_description
1 polymer ?
#
loop_
_entity_poly.entity_id
_entity_poly.type
_entity_poly.pdbx_seq_one_letter_code
_entity_poly.pdbx_strand_id
1 'polypeptide(L)'
;MAVKTKKSQAAAKAKPTAKHIGLVKNDAYLEPYEDAIKGRHDHALWKLDNLTNHGKQNLTDFANGHKYYGLHKTTRGWVFREWAPNATEIYLVGDFNGWKESDKYKAKRLNEHGDWELKLSAKAIKHGDLYKMHVYWDGGHGERIPAWCNRVVQDEQTKIFSAQVWNPEKEYEWKKKTFKPTKSPLLIYECHIGMAQDAEKVGTYNEFRENVLPRIKADGYNCIQIMAIQEHPYYGSFGYHVSSFFAASSRFGTPEELKALIDQAHKDGIAVIMDIVHSHAVKNEMEGLGNLAGDPNQYFYPGERHEHPAWDSLCFDYGKDDVMHFLLSNCKYWMEEFRFDGFRFDGVTSMLYYSHGLGEAFCNYGDYFNGHQDDNAICYLTLANLLIHEVNPNAITIAEEVSGMPGLAAKFTDGGYGFDYRMAMNIPDYWIKTIKELPDEAWKPSSIFWEVTNRRSDERTISYCESHDQALVGDKTIIFRLIDSDMYWHFRKGDENERVHRGIALHKMIRLVTASTINGGYLNFMGNEFGHPEWIDFPREGNGWSYKYARRQWNLVDNKELDYHYLGDFDRAMLKTLKMVRSIQSKPVQEIWHNDGDQILAYMRGDLIFIFNFNPTKSFTDYGFLVPTGSYDVVLNTDAKEFGGNGLADDTMTHLTNYDPAYVTEHKEWLKLYVPARSVVVLKKN
;
A
#
# COMPACT_ATOMS: atom_id res chain seq x y z
N MET A 1 -83.29 -27.95 9.79
CA MET A 1 -82.41 -28.02 8.63
C MET A 1 -81.45 -26.84 8.70
N ALA A 2 -80.20 -27.06 9.07
CA ALA A 2 -79.21 -26.01 9.26
C ALA A 2 -78.18 -26.14 8.11
N VAL A 3 -78.03 -25.06 7.34
CA VAL A 3 -77.06 -24.95 6.27
C VAL A 3 -75.76 -24.39 6.85
N LYS A 4 -74.68 -25.18 6.81
CA LYS A 4 -73.33 -24.77 7.18
C LYS A 4 -72.68 -23.98 6.01
N THR A 5 -72.39 -22.73 6.16
CA THR A 5 -71.53 -21.92 5.29
C THR A 5 -70.06 -22.12 5.70
N LYS A 6 -69.26 -22.71 4.85
CA LYS A 6 -67.79 -22.72 4.94
C LYS A 6 -67.23 -21.38 4.49
N LYS A 7 -66.57 -20.65 5.41
CA LYS A 7 -65.68 -19.54 5.04
C LYS A 7 -64.35 -20.09 4.65
N SER A 8 -63.92 -19.89 3.37
CA SER A 8 -62.59 -20.16 2.90
C SER A 8 -61.66 -19.04 3.41
N GLN A 9 -60.70 -19.36 4.25
CA GLN A 9 -59.55 -18.52 4.55
C GLN A 9 -58.62 -18.52 3.34
N ALA A 10 -58.54 -17.41 2.61
CA ALA A 10 -57.49 -17.19 1.64
C ALA A 10 -56.18 -16.94 2.36
N ALA A 11 -55.22 -17.86 2.23
CA ALA A 11 -53.86 -17.71 2.67
C ALA A 11 -53.22 -16.54 1.97
N ALA A 12 -52.88 -15.48 2.71
CA ALA A 12 -52.07 -14.39 2.19
C ALA A 12 -50.71 -14.99 1.75
N LYS A 13 -50.44 -14.95 0.43
CA LYS A 13 -49.13 -15.24 -0.13
C LYS A 13 -48.14 -14.24 0.47
N ALA A 14 -47.24 -14.69 1.29
CA ALA A 14 -46.09 -13.91 1.78
C ALA A 14 -45.36 -13.39 0.52
N LYS A 15 -45.17 -12.08 0.43
CA LYS A 15 -44.30 -11.48 -0.58
C LYS A 15 -42.92 -12.09 -0.42
N PRO A 16 -42.21 -12.46 -1.50
CA PRO A 16 -40.85 -12.92 -1.37
C PRO A 16 -40.04 -11.80 -0.68
N THR A 17 -39.41 -12.14 0.45
CA THR A 17 -38.48 -11.25 1.13
C THR A 17 -37.40 -10.87 0.14
N ALA A 18 -37.29 -9.56 -0.19
CA ALA A 18 -36.23 -9.05 -1.05
C ALA A 18 -34.88 -9.50 -0.51
N LYS A 19 -34.08 -10.14 -1.37
CA LYS A 19 -32.80 -10.70 -0.98
C LYS A 19 -31.82 -9.54 -0.83
N HIS A 20 -31.40 -9.20 0.40
CA HIS A 20 -30.43 -8.15 0.66
C HIS A 20 -29.11 -8.37 -0.11
N ILE A 21 -28.43 -7.28 -0.49
CA ILE A 21 -27.09 -7.30 -1.07
C ILE A 21 -26.08 -7.85 -0.02
N GLY A 22 -24.95 -8.39 -0.47
CA GLY A 22 -23.98 -9.07 0.41
C GLY A 22 -23.49 -8.24 1.59
N LEU A 23 -23.17 -6.97 1.37
CA LEU A 23 -22.75 -6.04 2.46
C LEU A 23 -23.80 -5.94 3.56
N VAL A 24 -25.07 -5.77 3.21
CA VAL A 24 -26.18 -5.66 4.17
C VAL A 24 -26.42 -6.96 4.94
N LYS A 25 -26.17 -8.10 4.29
CA LYS A 25 -26.27 -9.42 4.97
C LYS A 25 -25.17 -9.58 6.02
N ASN A 26 -23.99 -9.05 5.75
CA ASN A 26 -22.85 -9.13 6.65
C ASN A 26 -22.93 -8.10 7.79
N ASP A 27 -23.61 -6.98 7.54
CA ASP A 27 -23.76 -5.88 8.49
C ASP A 27 -25.17 -5.28 8.38
N ALA A 28 -26.08 -5.72 9.27
CA ALA A 28 -27.47 -5.29 9.29
C ALA A 28 -27.67 -3.77 9.55
N TYR A 29 -26.68 -3.10 10.14
CA TYR A 29 -26.72 -1.63 10.32
C TYR A 29 -26.63 -0.87 8.99
N LEU A 30 -26.27 -1.52 7.90
CA LEU A 30 -26.27 -0.95 6.56
C LEU A 30 -27.62 -1.03 5.86
N GLU A 31 -28.64 -1.71 6.43
CA GLU A 31 -29.97 -1.85 5.83
C GLU A 31 -30.62 -0.49 5.45
N PRO A 32 -30.55 0.58 6.28
CA PRO A 32 -31.07 1.89 5.89
C PRO A 32 -30.42 2.52 4.67
N TYR A 33 -29.22 2.07 4.30
CA TYR A 33 -28.39 2.61 3.22
C TYR A 33 -28.32 1.67 2.00
N GLU A 34 -29.10 0.59 1.99
CA GLU A 34 -29.03 -0.45 0.95
C GLU A 34 -29.28 0.13 -0.45
N ASP A 35 -30.23 1.07 -0.58
CA ASP A 35 -30.52 1.71 -1.86
C ASP A 35 -29.35 2.56 -2.37
N ALA A 36 -28.63 3.26 -1.48
CA ALA A 36 -27.42 4.01 -1.85
C ALA A 36 -26.28 3.07 -2.28
N ILE A 37 -26.10 1.95 -1.57
CA ILE A 37 -25.10 0.91 -1.92
C ILE A 37 -25.43 0.32 -3.30
N LYS A 38 -26.69 -0.04 -3.55
CA LYS A 38 -27.16 -0.52 -4.86
C LYS A 38 -26.98 0.53 -5.95
N GLY A 39 -27.29 1.79 -5.65
CA GLY A 39 -27.12 2.90 -6.59
C GLY A 39 -25.66 3.06 -7.05
N ARG A 40 -24.69 2.96 -6.15
CA ARG A 40 -23.25 2.99 -6.50
C ARG A 40 -22.85 1.78 -7.35
N HIS A 41 -23.34 0.59 -7.00
CA HIS A 41 -23.11 -0.62 -7.77
C HIS A 41 -23.69 -0.51 -9.18
N ASP A 42 -24.93 -0.05 -9.31
CA ASP A 42 -25.60 0.13 -10.60
C ASP A 42 -24.94 1.22 -11.44
N HIS A 43 -24.43 2.30 -10.81
CA HIS A 43 -23.64 3.32 -11.49
C HIS A 43 -22.34 2.74 -12.09
N ALA A 44 -21.62 1.90 -11.32
CA ALA A 44 -20.43 1.23 -11.83
C ALA A 44 -20.76 0.27 -13.00
N LEU A 45 -21.86 -0.49 -12.92
CA LEU A 45 -22.32 -1.36 -14.02
C LEU A 45 -22.72 -0.55 -15.26
N TRP A 46 -23.45 0.55 -15.07
CA TRP A 46 -23.81 1.43 -16.17
C TRP A 46 -22.59 2.03 -16.87
N LYS A 47 -21.61 2.51 -16.07
CA LYS A 47 -20.36 3.05 -16.63
C LYS A 47 -19.56 1.98 -17.36
N LEU A 48 -19.47 0.78 -16.78
CA LEU A 48 -18.81 -0.37 -17.39
C LEU A 48 -19.45 -0.71 -18.75
N ASP A 49 -20.78 -0.77 -18.81
CA ASP A 49 -21.50 -1.05 -20.05
C ASP A 49 -21.21 -0.01 -21.14
N ASN A 50 -21.18 1.28 -20.77
CA ASN A 50 -20.83 2.36 -21.69
C ASN A 50 -19.39 2.27 -22.19
N LEU A 51 -18.41 2.12 -21.29
CA LEU A 51 -16.99 2.04 -21.65
C LEU A 51 -16.66 0.79 -22.48
N THR A 52 -17.41 -0.28 -22.29
CA THR A 52 -17.27 -1.51 -23.07
C THR A 52 -18.12 -1.56 -24.35
N ASN A 53 -18.69 -0.42 -24.74
CA ASN A 53 -19.56 -0.32 -25.91
C ASN A 53 -20.70 -1.37 -25.89
N HIS A 54 -21.42 -1.42 -24.75
CA HIS A 54 -22.51 -2.36 -24.49
C HIS A 54 -22.09 -3.82 -24.63
N GLY A 55 -20.93 -4.16 -24.01
CA GLY A 55 -20.39 -5.52 -23.97
C GLY A 55 -19.79 -6.01 -25.29
N LYS A 56 -19.54 -5.14 -26.28
CA LYS A 56 -18.85 -5.50 -27.54
C LYS A 56 -17.34 -5.68 -27.34
N GLN A 57 -16.77 -5.12 -26.29
CA GLN A 57 -15.41 -5.29 -25.84
C GLN A 57 -15.41 -5.50 -24.33
N ASN A 58 -14.31 -6.03 -23.79
CA ASN A 58 -14.13 -6.13 -22.34
C ASN A 58 -13.42 -4.87 -21.81
N LEU A 59 -13.29 -4.77 -20.46
CA LEU A 59 -12.67 -3.62 -19.85
C LEU A 59 -11.15 -3.57 -20.14
N THR A 60 -10.50 -4.72 -20.29
CA THR A 60 -9.09 -4.81 -20.69
C THR A 60 -8.88 -4.36 -22.13
N ASP A 61 -9.86 -4.48 -23.03
CA ASP A 61 -9.79 -3.92 -24.39
C ASP A 61 -9.92 -2.41 -24.37
N PHE A 62 -10.82 -1.87 -23.52
CA PHE A 62 -10.94 -0.43 -23.33
C PHE A 62 -9.66 0.18 -22.77
N ALA A 63 -9.06 -0.41 -21.76
CA ALA A 63 -7.85 0.08 -21.07
C ALA A 63 -6.54 -0.14 -21.87
N ASN A 64 -6.55 0.19 -23.15
CA ASN A 64 -5.41 0.01 -24.07
C ASN A 64 -4.84 1.34 -24.63
N GLY A 65 -5.12 2.47 -23.97
CA GLY A 65 -4.67 3.79 -24.41
C GLY A 65 -3.15 3.86 -24.58
N HIS A 66 -2.39 3.24 -23.69
CA HIS A 66 -0.92 3.15 -23.75
C HIS A 66 -0.37 2.40 -24.98
N LYS A 67 -1.19 1.62 -25.68
CA LYS A 67 -0.84 0.94 -26.95
C LYS A 67 -1.22 1.77 -28.16
N TYR A 68 -2.04 2.78 -27.99
CA TYR A 68 -2.53 3.67 -29.06
C TYR A 68 -1.86 5.04 -29.03
N TYR A 69 -1.89 5.71 -27.88
CA TYR A 69 -1.26 7.00 -27.66
C TYR A 69 0.23 6.86 -27.28
N GLY A 70 0.99 7.94 -27.41
CA GLY A 70 2.42 7.98 -27.23
C GLY A 70 3.19 7.72 -28.53
N LEU A 71 4.48 7.46 -28.41
CA LEU A 71 5.39 7.23 -29.54
C LEU A 71 5.69 5.73 -29.70
N HIS A 72 5.24 5.14 -30.80
CA HIS A 72 5.39 3.70 -31.06
C HIS A 72 6.19 3.40 -32.33
N LYS A 73 7.11 2.43 -32.24
CA LYS A 73 7.77 1.82 -33.39
C LYS A 73 6.85 0.81 -34.04
N THR A 74 6.70 0.90 -35.34
CA THR A 74 5.93 -0.04 -36.17
C THR A 74 6.81 -0.62 -37.28
N THR A 75 6.32 -1.61 -38.00
CA THR A 75 7.02 -2.19 -39.17
C THR A 75 7.20 -1.16 -40.30
N ARG A 76 6.40 -0.09 -40.33
CA ARG A 76 6.46 0.95 -41.38
C ARG A 76 7.19 2.22 -40.95
N GLY A 77 7.60 2.34 -39.68
CA GLY A 77 8.24 3.53 -39.13
C GLY A 77 7.76 3.84 -37.74
N TRP A 78 7.66 5.13 -37.41
CA TRP A 78 7.17 5.61 -36.13
C TRP A 78 5.76 6.20 -36.23
N VAL A 79 4.95 6.00 -35.21
CA VAL A 79 3.67 6.64 -35.05
C VAL A 79 3.62 7.29 -33.68
N PHE A 80 3.37 8.58 -33.67
CA PHE A 80 3.10 9.35 -32.47
C PHE A 80 1.62 9.71 -32.43
N ARG A 81 0.96 9.57 -31.30
CA ARG A 81 -0.42 10.05 -31.06
C ARG A 81 -0.55 10.69 -29.70
N GLU A 82 -1.39 11.72 -29.65
CA GLU A 82 -1.74 12.42 -28.42
C GLU A 82 -3.19 12.86 -28.44
N TRP A 83 -3.81 12.93 -27.25
CA TRP A 83 -5.13 13.50 -27.04
C TRP A 83 -5.00 14.92 -26.53
N ALA A 84 -5.33 15.88 -27.38
CA ALA A 84 -5.24 17.31 -27.08
C ALA A 84 -6.39 18.07 -27.78
N PRO A 85 -7.61 18.04 -27.22
CA PRO A 85 -8.81 18.57 -27.88
C PRO A 85 -8.72 20.05 -28.21
N ASN A 86 -8.08 20.86 -27.38
CA ASN A 86 -7.95 22.32 -27.56
C ASN A 86 -6.73 22.74 -28.39
N ALA A 87 -5.85 21.81 -28.73
CA ALA A 87 -4.71 22.13 -29.57
C ALA A 87 -5.14 22.55 -30.99
N THR A 88 -4.48 23.58 -31.54
CA THR A 88 -4.62 24.02 -32.93
C THR A 88 -3.51 23.49 -33.81
N GLU A 89 -2.31 23.32 -33.27
CA GLU A 89 -1.15 22.70 -33.93
C GLU A 89 -0.30 21.97 -32.91
N ILE A 90 0.33 20.85 -33.34
CA ILE A 90 1.30 20.08 -32.56
C ILE A 90 2.49 19.73 -33.44
N TYR A 91 3.69 20.05 -32.96
CA TYR A 91 4.96 19.65 -33.58
C TYR A 91 5.75 18.79 -32.59
N LEU A 92 6.44 17.76 -33.09
CA LEU A 92 7.52 17.13 -32.32
C LEU A 92 8.83 17.88 -32.57
N VAL A 93 9.47 18.26 -31.48
CA VAL A 93 10.80 18.88 -31.48
C VAL A 93 11.75 18.02 -30.64
N GLY A 94 12.99 17.89 -31.06
CA GLY A 94 13.96 17.05 -30.36
C GLY A 94 15.30 16.94 -31.08
N ASP A 95 16.16 16.02 -30.63
CA ASP A 95 17.49 15.80 -31.18
C ASP A 95 17.47 15.49 -32.68
N PHE A 96 16.42 14.81 -33.13
CA PHE A 96 16.23 14.39 -34.52
C PHE A 96 15.96 15.54 -35.51
N ASN A 97 15.64 16.74 -35.06
CA ASN A 97 15.39 17.93 -35.89
C ASN A 97 16.07 19.19 -35.35
N GLY A 98 17.02 19.05 -34.41
CA GLY A 98 17.73 20.16 -33.79
C GLY A 98 16.81 21.09 -32.99
N TRP A 99 15.75 20.55 -32.39
CA TRP A 99 14.77 21.26 -31.56
C TRP A 99 14.03 22.36 -32.31
N LYS A 100 13.80 22.17 -33.60
CA LYS A 100 13.14 23.13 -34.48
C LYS A 100 11.88 22.53 -35.08
N GLU A 101 10.84 23.33 -35.13
CA GLU A 101 9.62 22.97 -35.85
C GLU A 101 9.87 22.81 -37.35
N SER A 102 9.17 21.86 -37.94
CA SER A 102 9.09 21.70 -39.37
C SER A 102 7.85 20.91 -39.77
N ASP A 103 7.36 21.09 -40.99
CA ASP A 103 6.15 20.41 -41.49
C ASP A 103 6.31 18.89 -41.47
N LYS A 104 7.53 18.38 -41.59
CA LYS A 104 7.83 16.95 -41.50
C LYS A 104 7.47 16.36 -40.14
N TYR A 105 7.54 17.14 -39.06
CA TYR A 105 7.28 16.76 -37.70
C TYR A 105 5.99 17.34 -37.12
N LYS A 106 5.13 17.87 -37.99
CA LYS A 106 3.80 18.39 -37.64
C LYS A 106 2.80 17.23 -37.55
N ALA A 107 2.10 17.12 -36.43
CA ALA A 107 1.02 16.19 -36.28
C ALA A 107 -0.26 16.67 -36.98
N LYS A 108 -1.10 15.72 -37.38
CA LYS A 108 -2.39 15.97 -38.02
C LYS A 108 -3.49 15.65 -37.03
N ARG A 109 -4.46 16.55 -36.88
CA ARG A 109 -5.70 16.27 -36.13
C ARG A 109 -6.55 15.25 -36.91
N LEU A 110 -6.97 14.17 -36.23
CA LEU A 110 -7.70 13.07 -36.85
C LEU A 110 -9.20 13.27 -36.79
N ASN A 111 -9.72 13.87 -35.73
CA ASN A 111 -11.16 13.99 -35.43
C ASN A 111 -11.50 15.16 -34.52
N GLU A 112 -12.76 15.36 -34.26
CA GLU A 112 -13.28 16.41 -33.38
C GLU A 112 -13.03 16.10 -31.91
N HIS A 113 -12.84 14.83 -31.54
CA HIS A 113 -12.47 14.39 -30.20
C HIS A 113 -11.11 14.95 -29.74
N GLY A 114 -10.24 15.31 -30.70
CA GLY A 114 -8.95 15.90 -30.41
C GLY A 114 -7.80 14.91 -30.42
N ASP A 115 -7.95 13.81 -31.17
CA ASP A 115 -6.84 12.89 -31.42
C ASP A 115 -5.90 13.47 -32.49
N TRP A 116 -4.61 13.44 -32.19
CA TRP A 116 -3.55 13.88 -33.08
C TRP A 116 -2.67 12.71 -33.48
N GLU A 117 -2.20 12.69 -34.73
CA GLU A 117 -1.30 11.64 -35.25
C GLU A 117 -0.16 12.24 -36.07
N LEU A 118 1.06 11.72 -35.87
CA LEU A 118 2.22 11.96 -36.72
C LEU A 118 2.83 10.61 -37.12
N LYS A 119 3.01 10.40 -38.42
CA LYS A 119 3.70 9.22 -38.99
C LYS A 119 5.05 9.62 -39.55
N LEU A 120 6.10 8.92 -39.13
CA LEU A 120 7.47 9.19 -39.51
C LEU A 120 8.15 7.92 -40.07
N SER A 121 9.14 8.11 -40.96
CA SER A 121 9.93 7.01 -41.45
C SER A 121 10.75 6.32 -40.36
N ALA A 122 11.15 5.09 -40.56
CA ALA A 122 11.90 4.30 -39.59
C ALA A 122 13.24 4.94 -39.15
N LYS A 123 13.82 5.78 -40.00
CA LYS A 123 15.09 6.49 -39.73
C LYS A 123 14.93 7.89 -39.18
N ALA A 124 13.70 8.38 -39.00
CA ALA A 124 13.46 9.74 -38.59
C ALA A 124 13.80 10.01 -37.12
N ILE A 125 13.65 8.99 -36.29
CA ILE A 125 13.89 9.03 -34.84
C ILE A 125 14.63 7.75 -34.45
N LYS A 126 15.53 7.83 -33.48
CA LYS A 126 16.28 6.68 -32.94
C LYS A 126 16.13 6.55 -31.42
N HIS A 127 16.45 5.38 -30.91
CA HIS A 127 16.53 5.14 -29.46
C HIS A 127 17.48 6.13 -28.79
N GLY A 128 17.04 6.70 -27.67
CA GLY A 128 17.79 7.67 -26.87
C GLY A 128 17.59 9.13 -27.26
N ASP A 129 17.00 9.44 -28.42
CA ASP A 129 16.70 10.83 -28.79
C ASP A 129 15.78 11.46 -27.76
N LEU A 130 16.09 12.70 -27.35
CA LEU A 130 15.25 13.51 -26.48
C LEU A 130 14.24 14.28 -27.35
N TYR A 131 13.02 14.43 -26.81
CA TYR A 131 11.98 15.16 -27.52
C TYR A 131 10.92 15.78 -26.60
N LYS A 132 10.16 16.72 -27.15
CA LYS A 132 8.95 17.31 -26.58
C LYS A 132 7.91 17.53 -27.68
N MET A 133 6.70 17.83 -27.26
CA MET A 133 5.71 18.48 -28.12
C MET A 133 5.84 19.99 -28.01
N HIS A 134 5.78 20.70 -29.12
CA HIS A 134 5.45 22.12 -29.12
C HIS A 134 3.98 22.24 -29.54
N VAL A 135 3.14 22.66 -28.60
CA VAL A 135 1.69 22.68 -28.74
C VAL A 135 1.20 24.11 -28.84
N TYR A 136 0.36 24.39 -29.83
CA TYR A 136 -0.36 25.64 -30.01
C TYR A 136 -1.82 25.48 -29.67
N TRP A 137 -2.40 26.50 -29.05
CA TRP A 137 -3.84 26.60 -28.77
C TRP A 137 -4.31 28.04 -28.96
N ASP A 138 -5.62 28.29 -28.90
CA ASP A 138 -6.12 29.65 -29.01
C ASP A 138 -5.60 30.54 -27.86
N GLY A 139 -4.83 31.56 -28.20
CA GLY A 139 -4.23 32.50 -27.26
C GLY A 139 -2.87 32.08 -26.66
N GLY A 140 -2.26 30.94 -27.06
CA GLY A 140 -0.97 30.56 -26.52
C GLY A 140 -0.28 29.41 -27.21
N HIS A 141 0.91 29.09 -26.71
CA HIS A 141 1.68 27.91 -27.11
C HIS A 141 2.69 27.55 -26.03
N GLY A 142 3.27 26.36 -26.08
CA GLY A 142 4.34 25.96 -25.17
C GLY A 142 4.89 24.55 -25.45
N GLU A 143 6.06 24.30 -24.91
CA GLU A 143 6.64 22.97 -24.88
C GLU A 143 5.94 22.11 -23.82
N ARG A 144 5.67 20.86 -24.16
CA ARG A 144 5.01 19.87 -23.29
C ARG A 144 5.67 18.50 -23.41
N ILE A 145 5.72 17.77 -22.31
CA ILE A 145 6.01 16.34 -22.34
C ILE A 145 4.70 15.61 -22.73
N PRO A 146 4.74 14.68 -23.70
CA PRO A 146 3.54 13.92 -24.05
C PRO A 146 2.94 13.15 -22.86
N ALA A 147 1.62 13.20 -22.70
CA ALA A 147 0.94 12.60 -21.56
C ALA A 147 1.15 11.07 -21.45
N TRP A 148 1.35 10.42 -22.58
CA TRP A 148 1.50 8.97 -22.70
C TRP A 148 2.95 8.51 -22.93
N CYS A 149 3.94 9.37 -22.66
CA CYS A 149 5.33 8.97 -22.84
C CYS A 149 5.76 7.94 -21.79
N ASN A 150 6.52 6.94 -22.22
CA ASN A 150 6.96 5.82 -21.36
C ASN A 150 8.38 5.98 -20.80
N ARG A 151 9.07 7.06 -21.14
CA ARG A 151 10.38 7.40 -20.61
C ARG A 151 10.57 8.90 -20.59
N VAL A 152 10.95 9.43 -19.42
CA VAL A 152 11.28 10.84 -19.19
C VAL A 152 12.60 10.89 -18.45
N VAL A 153 13.47 11.80 -18.83
CA VAL A 153 14.80 11.99 -18.23
C VAL A 153 15.06 13.43 -17.91
N GLN A 154 15.82 13.69 -16.86
CA GLN A 154 16.22 15.02 -16.45
C GLN A 154 17.66 15.31 -16.90
N ASP A 155 17.88 16.45 -17.54
CA ASP A 155 19.23 16.94 -17.81
C ASP A 155 19.93 17.32 -16.50
N GLU A 156 21.15 16.86 -16.30
CA GLU A 156 21.88 17.04 -15.05
C GLU A 156 22.26 18.50 -14.77
N GLN A 157 22.49 19.29 -15.79
CA GLN A 157 22.94 20.67 -15.67
C GLN A 157 21.77 21.65 -15.58
N THR A 158 20.81 21.53 -16.51
CA THR A 158 19.68 22.45 -16.60
C THR A 158 18.52 22.07 -15.69
N LYS A 159 18.48 20.81 -15.23
CA LYS A 159 17.37 20.19 -14.47
C LYS A 159 16.05 20.15 -15.25
N ILE A 160 16.08 20.39 -16.54
CA ILE A 160 14.91 20.33 -17.42
C ILE A 160 14.63 18.86 -17.77
N PHE A 161 13.36 18.49 -17.68
CA PHE A 161 12.90 17.17 -18.11
C PHE A 161 12.54 17.15 -19.61
N SER A 162 12.79 16.04 -20.24
CA SER A 162 12.39 15.75 -21.62
C SER A 162 11.92 14.31 -21.75
N ALA A 163 10.97 14.06 -22.62
CA ALA A 163 10.66 12.70 -23.04
C ALA A 163 11.87 12.12 -23.80
N GLN A 164 12.07 10.81 -23.64
CA GLN A 164 13.15 10.11 -24.35
C GLN A 164 12.56 8.95 -25.14
N VAL A 165 12.99 8.82 -26.39
CA VAL A 165 12.62 7.68 -27.23
C VAL A 165 13.19 6.42 -26.65
N TRP A 166 12.33 5.53 -26.15
CA TRP A 166 12.74 4.27 -25.54
C TRP A 166 12.34 3.10 -26.44
N ASN A 167 13.28 2.59 -27.18
CA ASN A 167 13.11 1.45 -28.09
C ASN A 167 14.46 0.71 -28.18
N PRO A 168 14.84 -0.04 -27.15
CA PRO A 168 16.08 -0.78 -27.12
C PRO A 168 16.11 -1.83 -28.23
N GLU A 169 17.32 -2.17 -28.72
CA GLU A 169 17.50 -3.16 -29.80
C GLU A 169 16.94 -4.54 -29.43
N LYS A 170 17.02 -4.88 -28.15
CA LYS A 170 16.47 -6.13 -27.60
C LYS A 170 15.49 -5.81 -26.50
N GLU A 171 14.29 -6.36 -26.61
CA GLU A 171 13.31 -6.33 -25.53
C GLU A 171 13.82 -7.10 -24.32
N TYR A 172 13.36 -6.70 -23.12
CA TYR A 172 13.73 -7.40 -21.89
C TYR A 172 13.23 -8.86 -21.92
N GLU A 173 14.13 -9.79 -21.74
CA GLU A 173 13.79 -11.21 -21.72
C GLU A 173 13.56 -11.70 -20.29
N TRP A 174 12.28 -11.89 -19.93
CA TRP A 174 11.87 -12.38 -18.63
C TRP A 174 12.35 -13.80 -18.37
N LYS A 175 13.11 -13.99 -17.31
CA LYS A 175 13.64 -15.29 -16.88
C LYS A 175 12.58 -16.09 -16.13
N LYS A 176 11.79 -15.45 -15.25
CA LYS A 176 10.63 -16.05 -14.59
C LYS A 176 9.40 -15.86 -15.47
N LYS A 177 9.02 -16.91 -16.21
CA LYS A 177 7.92 -16.83 -17.19
C LYS A 177 6.56 -16.63 -16.56
N THR A 178 6.29 -17.28 -15.42
CA THR A 178 5.03 -17.19 -14.66
C THR A 178 5.32 -17.02 -13.19
N PHE A 179 4.51 -16.21 -12.53
CA PHE A 179 4.57 -15.99 -11.09
C PHE A 179 3.14 -15.93 -10.52
N LYS A 180 2.97 -16.40 -9.30
CA LYS A 180 1.72 -16.29 -8.54
C LYS A 180 2.05 -15.87 -7.12
N PRO A 181 1.54 -14.73 -6.64
CA PRO A 181 1.75 -14.26 -5.28
C PRO A 181 1.28 -15.25 -4.22
N THR A 182 2.02 -15.37 -3.14
CA THR A 182 1.59 -16.06 -1.91
C THR A 182 0.95 -15.04 -0.99
N LYS A 183 -0.35 -15.18 -0.74
CA LYS A 183 -1.14 -14.24 0.08
C LYS A 183 -1.50 -14.81 1.47
N SER A 184 -0.74 -15.76 2.01
CA SER A 184 -1.17 -16.51 3.20
C SER A 184 -0.05 -16.74 4.22
N PRO A 185 0.19 -15.80 5.12
CA PRO A 185 -0.25 -14.40 5.11
C PRO A 185 0.52 -13.55 4.10
N LEU A 186 -0.03 -12.38 3.75
CA LEU A 186 0.71 -11.38 2.97
C LEU A 186 1.64 -10.61 3.92
N LEU A 187 2.96 -10.72 3.69
CA LEU A 187 4.00 -10.07 4.50
C LEU A 187 4.74 -9.08 3.62
N ILE A 188 4.45 -7.80 3.81
CA ILE A 188 4.86 -6.72 2.92
C ILE A 188 6.09 -6.01 3.49
N TYR A 189 7.10 -5.81 2.65
CA TYR A 189 8.23 -4.93 2.91
C TYR A 189 8.07 -3.66 2.06
N GLU A 190 7.69 -2.57 2.70
CA GLU A 190 7.56 -1.25 2.06
C GLU A 190 8.94 -0.63 1.90
N CYS A 191 9.25 -0.11 0.72
CA CYS A 191 10.58 0.41 0.42
C CYS A 191 10.56 1.57 -0.59
N HIS A 192 11.54 2.46 -0.46
CA HIS A 192 11.85 3.51 -1.42
C HIS A 192 13.19 3.19 -2.08
N ILE A 193 13.21 3.03 -3.39
CA ILE A 193 14.40 2.59 -4.15
C ILE A 193 15.60 3.51 -3.89
N GLY A 194 15.40 4.82 -3.98
CA GLY A 194 16.46 5.81 -3.85
C GLY A 194 17.09 5.90 -2.46
N MET A 195 16.35 5.52 -1.41
CA MET A 195 16.83 5.54 -0.02
C MET A 195 17.47 4.23 0.44
N ALA A 196 17.28 3.13 -0.28
CA ALA A 196 17.57 1.79 0.19
C ALA A 196 19.08 1.44 0.16
N GLN A 197 19.93 2.30 0.69
CA GLN A 197 21.39 2.13 0.71
C GLN A 197 22.09 2.97 1.79
N ASP A 198 23.32 2.59 2.17
CA ASP A 198 24.11 3.32 3.17
C ASP A 198 24.69 4.65 2.66
N ALA A 199 25.01 4.74 1.35
CA ALA A 199 25.66 5.92 0.80
C ALA A 199 24.72 7.13 0.72
N GLU A 200 25.25 8.33 0.94
CA GLU A 200 24.50 9.59 0.84
C GLU A 200 24.27 10.00 -0.62
N LYS A 201 23.47 9.23 -1.33
CA LYS A 201 23.11 9.42 -2.75
C LYS A 201 21.75 8.80 -3.06
N VAL A 202 21.24 9.01 -4.26
CA VAL A 202 20.08 8.27 -4.77
C VAL A 202 20.50 6.85 -5.14
N GLY A 203 19.81 5.84 -4.62
CA GLY A 203 20.00 4.43 -4.97
C GLY A 203 19.35 4.07 -6.31
N THR A 204 19.77 2.94 -6.89
CA THR A 204 19.28 2.46 -8.18
C THR A 204 18.51 1.15 -8.08
N TYR A 205 17.72 0.81 -9.12
CA TYR A 205 17.05 -0.48 -9.24
C TYR A 205 18.03 -1.66 -9.15
N ASN A 206 19.21 -1.54 -9.74
CA ASN A 206 20.24 -2.58 -9.68
C ASN A 206 20.83 -2.72 -8.27
N GLU A 207 21.18 -1.61 -7.63
CA GLU A 207 21.69 -1.64 -6.24
C GLU A 207 20.66 -2.25 -5.28
N PHE A 208 19.39 -1.91 -5.46
CA PHE A 208 18.31 -2.52 -4.66
C PHE A 208 18.22 -4.03 -4.91
N ARG A 209 18.20 -4.45 -6.18
CA ARG A 209 18.15 -5.87 -6.58
C ARG A 209 19.30 -6.67 -5.98
N GLU A 210 20.51 -6.11 -5.98
CA GLU A 210 21.73 -6.81 -5.59
C GLU A 210 21.99 -6.80 -4.08
N ASN A 211 21.63 -5.71 -3.39
CA ASN A 211 22.02 -5.50 -2.01
C ASN A 211 20.84 -5.58 -1.01
N VAL A 212 19.63 -5.21 -1.41
CA VAL A 212 18.48 -5.10 -0.49
C VAL A 212 17.52 -6.27 -0.66
N LEU A 213 17.19 -6.66 -1.89
CA LEU A 213 16.29 -7.78 -2.15
C LEU A 213 16.73 -9.10 -1.47
N PRO A 214 18.03 -9.47 -1.42
CA PRO A 214 18.47 -10.64 -0.68
C PRO A 214 18.21 -10.55 0.83
N ARG A 215 18.27 -9.35 1.44
CA ARG A 215 17.94 -9.12 2.85
C ARG A 215 16.45 -9.38 3.10
N ILE A 216 15.58 -8.77 2.29
CA ILE A 216 14.12 -8.93 2.36
C ILE A 216 13.73 -10.41 2.28
N LYS A 217 14.37 -11.16 1.36
CA LYS A 217 14.19 -12.60 1.23
C LYS A 217 14.63 -13.37 2.48
N ALA A 218 15.80 -13.03 3.02
CA ALA A 218 16.35 -13.68 4.22
C ALA A 218 15.49 -13.41 5.46
N ASP A 219 14.90 -12.21 5.57
CA ASP A 219 14.00 -11.84 6.66
C ASP A 219 12.64 -12.55 6.55
N GLY A 220 12.28 -13.01 5.35
CA GLY A 220 11.10 -13.85 5.15
C GLY A 220 9.85 -13.12 4.71
N TYR A 221 9.96 -11.89 4.22
CA TYR A 221 8.87 -11.19 3.55
C TYR A 221 8.55 -11.84 2.20
N ASN A 222 7.32 -11.77 1.74
CA ASN A 222 6.86 -12.39 0.50
C ASN A 222 6.24 -11.40 -0.50
N CYS A 223 6.27 -10.11 -0.16
CA CYS A 223 5.83 -9.03 -1.02
C CYS A 223 6.68 -7.79 -0.78
N ILE A 224 7.05 -7.10 -1.85
CA ILE A 224 7.64 -5.76 -1.80
C ILE A 224 6.59 -4.76 -2.24
N GLN A 225 6.38 -3.71 -1.47
CA GLN A 225 5.63 -2.51 -1.87
C GLN A 225 6.63 -1.42 -2.20
N ILE A 226 6.78 -1.11 -3.49
CA ILE A 226 7.65 -0.03 -3.94
C ILE A 226 6.87 1.29 -3.86
N MET A 227 7.33 2.21 -3.02
CA MET A 227 6.79 3.58 -2.95
C MET A 227 6.84 4.23 -4.33
N ALA A 228 5.93 5.18 -4.60
CA ALA A 228 5.66 5.78 -5.89
C ALA A 228 6.92 6.01 -6.76
N ILE A 229 6.98 5.31 -7.90
CA ILE A 229 8.10 5.37 -8.85
C ILE A 229 7.70 5.91 -10.23
N GLN A 230 6.46 6.32 -10.41
CA GLN A 230 6.07 7.09 -11.58
C GLN A 230 6.92 8.37 -11.62
N GLU A 231 7.29 8.86 -12.80
CA GLU A 231 8.22 10.01 -12.88
C GLU A 231 7.63 11.27 -12.24
N HIS A 232 8.47 11.94 -11.49
CA HIS A 232 8.11 13.09 -10.68
C HIS A 232 9.24 14.12 -10.69
N PRO A 233 8.94 15.44 -10.74
CA PRO A 233 9.98 16.47 -10.89
C PRO A 233 10.80 16.69 -9.61
N TYR A 234 10.20 16.50 -8.44
CA TYR A 234 10.83 16.76 -7.16
C TYR A 234 11.08 15.49 -6.36
N TYR A 235 12.36 15.17 -6.12
CA TYR A 235 12.75 13.97 -5.36
C TYR A 235 12.16 13.94 -3.94
N GLY A 236 12.07 15.10 -3.28
CA GLY A 236 11.50 15.23 -1.95
C GLY A 236 9.99 15.00 -1.84
N SER A 237 9.29 14.80 -2.97
CA SER A 237 7.89 14.37 -2.97
C SER A 237 7.73 12.86 -2.73
N PHE A 238 8.82 12.12 -2.56
CA PHE A 238 8.82 10.65 -2.42
C PHE A 238 8.24 9.89 -3.63
N GLY A 239 7.98 10.60 -4.73
CA GLY A 239 7.28 10.11 -5.90
C GLY A 239 5.77 10.37 -5.91
N TYR A 240 5.22 10.99 -4.88
CA TYR A 240 3.78 11.24 -4.79
C TYR A 240 3.29 12.48 -5.55
N HIS A 241 4.19 13.33 -6.10
CA HIS A 241 3.84 14.40 -7.04
C HIS A 241 4.16 13.99 -8.49
N VAL A 242 3.34 13.10 -9.03
CA VAL A 242 3.55 12.50 -10.36
C VAL A 242 3.36 13.52 -11.46
N SER A 243 4.30 13.56 -12.40
CA SER A 243 4.23 14.34 -13.64
C SER A 243 3.99 13.48 -14.88
N SER A 244 4.61 12.29 -14.96
CA SER A 244 4.50 11.40 -16.12
C SER A 244 4.09 9.99 -15.68
N PHE A 245 2.83 9.65 -15.89
CA PHE A 245 2.17 8.48 -15.32
C PHE A 245 2.64 7.15 -15.93
N PHE A 246 3.10 7.14 -17.18
CA PHE A 246 3.56 5.94 -17.88
C PHE A 246 5.09 5.78 -17.88
N ALA A 247 5.83 6.69 -17.25
CA ALA A 247 7.29 6.62 -17.16
C ALA A 247 7.74 6.19 -15.76
N ALA A 248 8.59 5.14 -15.70
CA ALA A 248 9.31 4.82 -14.47
C ALA A 248 10.38 5.89 -14.24
N SER A 249 10.52 6.36 -12.98
CA SER A 249 11.47 7.42 -12.64
C SER A 249 12.89 7.06 -13.08
N SER A 250 13.45 7.95 -13.89
CA SER A 250 14.79 7.81 -14.44
C SER A 250 15.90 8.00 -13.42
N ARG A 251 15.56 8.58 -12.25
CA ARG A 251 16.52 8.74 -11.14
C ARG A 251 17.05 7.41 -10.63
N PHE A 252 16.25 6.35 -10.72
CA PHE A 252 16.61 5.04 -10.19
C PHE A 252 17.19 4.10 -11.25
N GLY A 253 17.19 4.49 -12.52
CA GLY A 253 17.75 3.69 -13.60
C GLY A 253 16.87 3.61 -14.85
N THR A 254 17.01 2.52 -15.59
CA THR A 254 16.29 2.25 -16.83
C THR A 254 15.06 1.37 -16.60
N PRO A 255 14.10 1.35 -17.56
CA PRO A 255 12.98 0.41 -17.52
C PRO A 255 13.42 -1.06 -17.43
N GLU A 256 14.49 -1.44 -18.13
CA GLU A 256 15.04 -2.80 -18.11
C GLU A 256 15.62 -3.18 -16.75
N GLU A 257 16.22 -2.23 -16.03
CA GLU A 257 16.72 -2.45 -14.66
C GLU A 257 15.57 -2.67 -13.67
N LEU A 258 14.46 -1.94 -13.82
CA LEU A 258 13.24 -2.18 -13.04
C LEU A 258 12.63 -3.55 -13.36
N LYS A 259 12.56 -3.92 -14.66
CA LYS A 259 12.11 -5.27 -15.07
C LYS A 259 13.00 -6.36 -14.47
N ALA A 260 14.33 -6.14 -14.45
CA ALA A 260 15.28 -7.07 -13.85
C ALA A 260 15.11 -7.23 -12.33
N LEU A 261 14.77 -6.14 -11.63
CA LEU A 261 14.43 -6.18 -10.21
C LEU A 261 13.17 -7.03 -9.96
N ILE A 262 12.10 -6.79 -10.71
CA ILE A 262 10.84 -7.53 -10.57
C ILE A 262 11.02 -9.00 -10.93
N ASP A 263 11.76 -9.30 -12.02
CA ASP A 263 12.06 -10.67 -12.44
C ASP A 263 12.84 -11.44 -11.37
N GLN A 264 13.82 -10.78 -10.72
CA GLN A 264 14.57 -11.40 -9.63
C GLN A 264 13.67 -11.60 -8.38
N ALA A 265 12.82 -10.64 -8.03
CA ALA A 265 11.86 -10.80 -6.93
C ALA A 265 10.93 -12.00 -7.17
N HIS A 266 10.40 -12.15 -8.38
CA HIS A 266 9.57 -13.29 -8.76
C HIS A 266 10.33 -14.63 -8.69
N LYS A 267 11.60 -14.66 -9.06
CA LYS A 267 12.46 -15.86 -8.90
C LYS A 267 12.63 -16.23 -7.44
N ASP A 268 12.69 -15.24 -6.58
CA ASP A 268 12.84 -15.40 -5.13
C ASP A 268 11.53 -15.71 -4.41
N GLY A 269 10.40 -15.76 -5.16
CA GLY A 269 9.07 -16.04 -4.61
C GLY A 269 8.41 -14.82 -3.97
N ILE A 270 8.88 -13.62 -4.28
CA ILE A 270 8.44 -12.35 -3.72
C ILE A 270 7.57 -11.62 -4.74
N ALA A 271 6.35 -11.26 -4.37
CA ALA A 271 5.47 -10.40 -5.14
C ALA A 271 5.99 -8.95 -5.13
N VAL A 272 5.67 -8.20 -6.19
CA VAL A 272 6.02 -6.78 -6.27
C VAL A 272 4.78 -5.98 -6.59
N ILE A 273 4.38 -5.11 -5.65
CA ILE A 273 3.31 -4.14 -5.84
C ILE A 273 3.90 -2.73 -5.85
N MET A 274 3.18 -1.80 -6.45
CA MET A 274 3.59 -0.41 -6.56
C MET A 274 2.56 0.50 -5.89
N ASP A 275 3.04 1.55 -5.22
CA ASP A 275 2.18 2.68 -4.87
C ASP A 275 1.78 3.40 -6.15
N ILE A 276 0.48 3.43 -6.45
CA ILE A 276 -0.05 4.12 -7.60
C ILE A 276 -0.79 5.37 -7.16
N VAL A 277 -0.38 6.52 -7.72
CA VAL A 277 -0.94 7.82 -7.36
C VAL A 277 -1.96 8.23 -8.41
N HIS A 278 -3.22 7.90 -8.18
CA HIS A 278 -4.35 8.29 -9.01
C HIS A 278 -5.32 9.24 -8.29
N SER A 279 -4.97 9.63 -7.05
CA SER A 279 -5.71 10.62 -6.28
C SER A 279 -5.46 12.05 -6.76
N HIS A 280 -4.27 12.32 -7.31
CA HIS A 280 -3.87 13.67 -7.73
C HIS A 280 -2.67 13.63 -8.69
N ALA A 281 -2.32 14.80 -9.24
CA ALA A 281 -1.12 15.04 -10.04
C ALA A 281 -0.40 16.30 -9.57
N VAL A 282 0.89 16.43 -9.88
CA VAL A 282 1.67 17.63 -9.57
C VAL A 282 1.11 18.87 -10.32
N LYS A 283 1.15 20.04 -9.68
CA LYS A 283 0.84 21.33 -10.30
C LYS A 283 2.01 21.78 -11.21
N ASN A 284 2.11 21.15 -12.37
CA ASN A 284 3.16 21.45 -13.34
C ASN A 284 2.57 21.42 -14.75
N GLU A 285 2.73 22.51 -15.48
CA GLU A 285 2.21 22.68 -16.84
C GLU A 285 3.16 22.16 -17.91
N MET A 286 4.47 22.30 -17.69
CA MET A 286 5.48 21.98 -18.72
C MET A 286 5.84 20.50 -18.74
N GLU A 287 5.96 19.92 -17.57
CA GLU A 287 6.45 18.53 -17.38
C GLU A 287 5.32 17.57 -16.97
N GLY A 288 4.16 18.11 -16.54
CA GLY A 288 2.99 17.36 -16.11
C GLY A 288 1.76 17.63 -16.97
N LEU A 289 0.60 17.32 -16.42
CA LEU A 289 -0.69 17.40 -17.10
C LEU A 289 -1.44 18.72 -16.82
N GLY A 290 -0.86 19.67 -16.08
CA GLY A 290 -1.57 20.84 -15.55
C GLY A 290 -2.17 21.74 -16.61
N ASN A 291 -1.56 21.82 -17.78
CA ASN A 291 -2.08 22.56 -18.94
C ASN A 291 -1.46 22.04 -20.23
N LEU A 292 -1.96 20.93 -20.74
CA LEU A 292 -1.36 20.30 -21.92
C LEU A 292 -1.54 21.13 -23.20
N ALA A 293 -2.73 21.71 -23.40
CA ALA A 293 -3.11 22.40 -24.65
C ALA A 293 -4.03 23.61 -24.40
N GLY A 294 -3.74 24.43 -23.38
CA GLY A 294 -4.51 25.64 -23.07
C GLY A 294 -5.79 25.42 -22.27
N ASP A 295 -6.09 24.19 -21.86
CA ASP A 295 -7.18 23.87 -20.96
C ASP A 295 -6.63 23.18 -19.70
N PRO A 296 -6.57 23.89 -18.56
CA PRO A 296 -6.11 23.30 -17.30
C PRO A 296 -7.05 22.22 -16.77
N ASN A 297 -8.28 22.16 -17.26
CA ASN A 297 -9.27 21.19 -16.84
C ASN A 297 -9.33 19.96 -17.75
N GLN A 298 -8.44 19.79 -18.73
CA GLN A 298 -8.46 18.65 -19.64
C GLN A 298 -8.54 17.31 -18.87
N TYR A 299 -7.72 17.13 -17.85
CA TYR A 299 -7.69 15.95 -16.99
C TYR A 299 -8.34 16.16 -15.61
N PHE A 300 -8.53 17.39 -15.20
CA PHE A 300 -8.85 17.76 -13.82
C PHE A 300 -10.23 18.36 -13.68
N TYR A 301 -10.75 18.36 -12.46
CA TYR A 301 -12.01 19.04 -12.14
C TYR A 301 -11.91 20.55 -12.39
N PRO A 302 -12.98 21.20 -12.80
CA PRO A 302 -13.02 22.66 -12.87
C PRO A 302 -13.34 23.28 -11.50
N GLY A 303 -13.07 24.61 -11.39
CA GLY A 303 -13.47 25.42 -10.24
C GLY A 303 -12.75 25.04 -8.95
N GLU A 304 -13.45 25.07 -7.82
CA GLU A 304 -12.88 24.83 -6.49
C GLU A 304 -12.36 23.40 -6.29
N ARG A 305 -12.82 22.45 -7.08
CA ARG A 305 -12.35 21.05 -7.05
C ARG A 305 -11.08 20.81 -7.86
N HIS A 306 -10.56 21.83 -8.56
CA HIS A 306 -9.39 21.71 -9.41
C HIS A 306 -8.13 21.35 -8.61
N GLU A 307 -7.94 21.99 -7.47
CA GLU A 307 -6.76 21.86 -6.64
C GLU A 307 -7.09 21.16 -5.30
N HIS A 308 -6.16 20.33 -4.87
CA HIS A 308 -6.25 19.73 -3.54
C HIS A 308 -5.84 20.75 -2.47
N PRO A 309 -6.71 21.05 -1.48
CA PRO A 309 -6.49 22.14 -0.53
C PRO A 309 -5.28 21.96 0.41
N ALA A 310 -4.81 20.73 0.58
CA ALA A 310 -3.72 20.41 1.51
C ALA A 310 -2.44 19.88 0.86
N TRP A 311 -2.48 19.41 -0.41
CA TRP A 311 -1.35 18.69 -1.02
C TRP A 311 -0.67 19.42 -2.16
N ASP A 312 -1.03 20.69 -2.43
CA ASP A 312 -0.49 21.48 -3.55
C ASP A 312 -0.46 20.69 -4.87
N SER A 313 -1.60 20.12 -5.24
CA SER A 313 -1.75 19.19 -6.36
C SER A 313 -3.07 19.40 -7.09
N LEU A 314 -3.24 18.76 -8.25
CA LEU A 314 -4.43 18.81 -9.11
C LEU A 314 -5.25 17.53 -8.95
N CYS A 315 -6.59 17.65 -8.88
CA CYS A 315 -7.51 16.55 -8.69
C CYS A 315 -8.13 16.09 -10.01
N PHE A 316 -7.96 14.80 -10.34
CA PHE A 316 -8.53 14.21 -11.56
C PHE A 316 -10.06 14.27 -11.59
N ASP A 317 -10.61 14.56 -12.76
CA ASP A 317 -12.05 14.47 -13.02
C ASP A 317 -12.46 13.05 -13.43
N TYR A 318 -12.78 12.23 -12.46
CA TYR A 318 -13.16 10.83 -12.67
C TYR A 318 -14.50 10.66 -13.42
N GLY A 319 -15.25 11.74 -13.63
CA GLY A 319 -16.48 11.72 -14.42
C GLY A 319 -16.24 11.62 -15.92
N LYS A 320 -15.04 12.07 -16.40
CA LYS A 320 -14.66 12.06 -17.82
C LYS A 320 -14.23 10.67 -18.28
N ASP A 321 -14.78 10.19 -19.38
CA ASP A 321 -14.42 8.88 -19.95
C ASP A 321 -12.96 8.84 -20.41
N ASP A 322 -12.41 9.93 -20.91
CA ASP A 322 -11.02 10.06 -21.33
C ASP A 322 -10.04 9.99 -20.14
N VAL A 323 -10.42 10.57 -19.01
CA VAL A 323 -9.62 10.47 -17.76
C VAL A 323 -9.69 9.04 -17.21
N MET A 324 -10.86 8.42 -17.21
CA MET A 324 -10.98 6.99 -16.88
C MET A 324 -10.15 6.12 -17.81
N HIS A 325 -10.17 6.38 -19.11
CA HIS A 325 -9.35 5.68 -20.11
C HIS A 325 -7.87 5.82 -19.81
N PHE A 326 -7.41 7.04 -19.48
CA PHE A 326 -6.02 7.31 -19.09
C PHE A 326 -5.60 6.52 -17.84
N LEU A 327 -6.37 6.65 -16.75
CA LEU A 327 -6.04 6.03 -15.46
C LEU A 327 -6.18 4.50 -15.48
N LEU A 328 -7.21 3.95 -16.12
CA LEU A 328 -7.37 2.50 -16.27
C LEU A 328 -6.27 1.91 -17.17
N SER A 329 -5.92 2.59 -18.28
CA SER A 329 -4.80 2.18 -19.12
C SER A 329 -3.48 2.21 -18.37
N ASN A 330 -3.32 3.14 -17.42
CA ASN A 330 -2.14 3.23 -16.55
C ASN A 330 -2.02 2.01 -15.63
N CYS A 331 -3.09 1.59 -14.95
CA CYS A 331 -3.08 0.35 -14.17
C CYS A 331 -2.65 -0.85 -15.02
N LYS A 332 -3.26 -1.01 -16.20
CA LYS A 332 -2.94 -2.13 -17.09
C LYS A 332 -1.51 -2.07 -17.60
N TYR A 333 -1.00 -0.89 -17.96
CA TYR A 333 0.36 -0.69 -18.44
C TYR A 333 1.40 -1.20 -17.43
N TRP A 334 1.31 -0.82 -16.17
CA TRP A 334 2.24 -1.26 -15.14
C TRP A 334 2.21 -2.78 -14.91
N MET A 335 1.03 -3.40 -15.03
CA MET A 335 0.90 -4.85 -14.92
C MET A 335 1.42 -5.60 -16.15
N GLU A 336 1.21 -5.11 -17.36
CA GLU A 336 1.64 -5.78 -18.58
C GLU A 336 3.12 -5.53 -18.90
N GLU A 337 3.57 -4.28 -18.82
CA GLU A 337 4.93 -3.88 -19.22
C GLU A 337 5.97 -4.28 -18.17
N PHE A 338 5.66 -4.08 -16.89
CA PHE A 338 6.60 -4.33 -15.80
C PHE A 338 6.25 -5.57 -14.96
N ARG A 339 5.10 -6.19 -15.18
CA ARG A 339 4.62 -7.35 -14.42
C ARG A 339 4.47 -7.12 -12.93
N PHE A 340 4.05 -5.92 -12.52
CA PHE A 340 3.62 -5.69 -11.15
C PHE A 340 2.45 -6.62 -10.79
N ASP A 341 2.48 -7.15 -9.59
CA ASP A 341 1.47 -8.06 -9.05
C ASP A 341 0.25 -7.34 -8.48
N GLY A 342 0.21 -6.03 -8.57
CA GLY A 342 -0.88 -5.19 -8.08
C GLY A 342 -0.40 -3.85 -7.55
N PHE A 343 -1.26 -3.20 -6.76
CA PHE A 343 -1.06 -1.82 -6.33
C PHE A 343 -1.54 -1.56 -4.91
N ARG A 344 -0.85 -0.62 -4.25
CA ARG A 344 -1.43 0.17 -3.16
C ARG A 344 -1.88 1.49 -3.76
N PHE A 345 -3.17 1.81 -3.65
CA PHE A 345 -3.74 3.08 -4.11
C PHE A 345 -3.53 4.13 -3.03
N ASP A 346 -2.79 5.17 -3.39
CA ASP A 346 -2.46 6.30 -2.55
C ASP A 346 -3.66 7.25 -2.40
N GLY A 347 -3.89 7.75 -1.18
CA GLY A 347 -4.83 8.82 -0.91
C GLY A 347 -6.29 8.50 -1.25
N VAL A 348 -6.75 7.26 -1.06
CA VAL A 348 -8.12 6.85 -1.41
C VAL A 348 -9.15 7.66 -0.64
N THR A 349 -8.94 7.99 0.64
CA THR A 349 -9.84 8.87 1.39
C THR A 349 -10.05 10.21 0.68
N SER A 350 -8.97 10.80 0.16
CA SER A 350 -9.04 12.06 -0.62
C SER A 350 -9.88 11.94 -1.87
N MET A 351 -9.93 10.76 -2.50
CA MET A 351 -10.75 10.51 -3.69
C MET A 351 -12.24 10.36 -3.36
N LEU A 352 -12.55 9.70 -2.23
CA LEU A 352 -13.91 9.29 -1.88
C LEU A 352 -14.82 10.47 -1.50
N TYR A 353 -14.27 11.61 -1.07
CA TYR A 353 -15.05 12.72 -0.50
C TYR A 353 -14.73 14.05 -1.17
N TYR A 354 -15.75 14.90 -1.34
CA TYR A 354 -15.55 16.26 -1.86
C TYR A 354 -14.70 17.13 -0.95
N SER A 355 -14.72 16.87 0.36
CA SER A 355 -13.87 17.50 1.37
C SER A 355 -12.46 16.92 1.42
N HIS A 356 -12.15 15.89 0.63
CA HIS A 356 -10.92 15.09 0.72
C HIS A 356 -10.73 14.41 2.09
N GLY A 357 -11.81 14.25 2.87
CA GLY A 357 -11.76 13.75 4.25
C GLY A 357 -11.20 14.76 5.26
N LEU A 358 -10.93 16.00 4.84
CA LEU A 358 -10.36 17.03 5.71
C LEU A 358 -11.44 17.65 6.62
N GLY A 359 -11.16 17.66 7.92
CA GLY A 359 -12.07 18.28 8.90
C GLY A 359 -13.40 17.52 9.11
N GLU A 360 -13.56 16.33 8.56
CA GLU A 360 -14.73 15.48 8.77
C GLU A 360 -14.47 14.41 9.84
N ALA A 361 -15.48 14.10 10.61
CA ALA A 361 -15.48 12.97 11.55
C ALA A 361 -16.47 11.91 11.05
N PHE A 362 -16.00 10.68 10.90
CA PHE A 362 -16.78 9.53 10.47
C PHE A 362 -17.22 8.73 11.71
N CYS A 363 -18.32 9.13 12.32
CA CYS A 363 -18.76 8.59 13.61
C CYS A 363 -19.93 7.61 13.51
N ASN A 364 -20.65 7.62 12.38
CA ASN A 364 -21.81 6.75 12.15
C ASN A 364 -21.96 6.44 10.65
N TYR A 365 -22.77 5.41 10.33
CA TYR A 365 -22.97 4.99 8.94
C TYR A 365 -23.56 6.06 8.02
N GLY A 366 -24.34 7.02 8.57
CA GLY A 366 -24.89 8.12 7.78
C GLY A 366 -23.83 9.01 7.15
N ASP A 367 -22.64 9.10 7.76
CA ASP A 367 -21.54 9.94 7.27
C ASP A 367 -20.99 9.45 5.93
N TYR A 368 -21.20 8.17 5.60
CA TYR A 368 -20.76 7.56 4.31
C TYR A 368 -21.81 7.63 3.22
N PHE A 369 -23.02 8.16 3.52
CA PHE A 369 -24.17 8.17 2.59
C PHE A 369 -24.95 9.50 2.63
N ASN A 370 -24.30 10.59 3.00
CA ASN A 370 -24.90 11.92 3.18
C ASN A 370 -24.82 12.83 1.93
N GLY A 371 -24.27 12.30 0.81
CA GLY A 371 -24.13 13.07 -0.44
C GLY A 371 -22.83 13.87 -0.54
N HIS A 372 -21.90 13.74 0.42
CA HIS A 372 -20.57 14.36 0.36
C HIS A 372 -19.52 13.45 -0.32
N GLN A 373 -19.92 12.28 -0.78
CA GLN A 373 -19.06 11.33 -1.46
C GLN A 373 -18.97 11.64 -2.95
N ASP A 374 -17.80 11.44 -3.55
CA ASP A 374 -17.57 11.52 -4.98
C ASP A 374 -17.90 10.17 -5.65
N ASP A 375 -19.14 10.04 -6.13
CA ASP A 375 -19.61 8.80 -6.76
C ASP A 375 -18.85 8.48 -8.06
N ASN A 376 -18.26 9.47 -8.75
CA ASN A 376 -17.40 9.22 -9.91
C ASN A 376 -16.07 8.61 -9.52
N ALA A 377 -15.46 9.08 -8.43
CA ALA A 377 -14.23 8.49 -7.88
C ALA A 377 -14.47 7.07 -7.36
N ILE A 378 -15.60 6.85 -6.67
CA ILE A 378 -16.03 5.50 -6.23
C ILE A 378 -16.21 4.57 -7.44
N CYS A 379 -16.85 5.05 -8.50
CA CYS A 379 -17.03 4.31 -9.74
C CYS A 379 -15.67 3.98 -10.38
N TYR A 380 -14.76 4.95 -10.48
CA TYR A 380 -13.42 4.73 -11.01
C TYR A 380 -12.66 3.66 -10.21
N LEU A 381 -12.62 3.75 -8.88
CA LEU A 381 -11.93 2.77 -8.02
C LEU A 381 -12.51 1.37 -8.18
N THR A 382 -13.83 1.27 -8.30
CA THR A 382 -14.52 -0.01 -8.55
C THR A 382 -14.09 -0.61 -9.89
N LEU A 383 -14.10 0.19 -10.96
CA LEU A 383 -13.69 -0.26 -12.30
C LEU A 383 -12.18 -0.59 -12.36
N ALA A 384 -11.34 0.17 -11.64
CA ALA A 384 -9.92 -0.13 -11.54
C ALA A 384 -9.68 -1.51 -10.90
N ASN A 385 -10.38 -1.84 -9.80
CA ASN A 385 -10.28 -3.16 -9.19
C ASN A 385 -10.80 -4.28 -10.12
N LEU A 386 -11.90 -4.06 -10.82
CA LEU A 386 -12.42 -5.01 -11.81
C LEU A 386 -11.41 -5.26 -12.92
N LEU A 387 -10.83 -4.19 -13.50
CA LEU A 387 -9.79 -4.27 -14.53
C LEU A 387 -8.55 -5.03 -14.05
N ILE A 388 -8.02 -4.66 -12.89
CA ILE A 388 -6.81 -5.25 -12.33
C ILE A 388 -6.98 -6.76 -12.16
N HIS A 389 -8.12 -7.22 -11.64
CA HIS A 389 -8.41 -8.64 -11.46
C HIS A 389 -8.82 -9.34 -12.77
N GLU A 390 -9.30 -8.62 -13.77
CA GLU A 390 -9.49 -9.16 -15.13
C GLU A 390 -8.13 -9.42 -15.81
N VAL A 391 -7.16 -8.50 -15.66
CA VAL A 391 -5.78 -8.66 -16.16
C VAL A 391 -5.06 -9.80 -15.42
N ASN A 392 -5.16 -9.84 -14.09
CA ASN A 392 -4.56 -10.88 -13.27
C ASN A 392 -5.46 -11.23 -12.07
N PRO A 393 -6.16 -12.38 -12.10
CA PRO A 393 -7.03 -12.80 -10.99
C PRO A 393 -6.32 -12.98 -9.65
N ASN A 394 -4.99 -13.07 -9.64
CA ASN A 394 -4.18 -13.19 -8.43
C ASN A 394 -3.59 -11.83 -8.00
N ALA A 395 -3.94 -10.74 -8.64
CA ALA A 395 -3.45 -9.41 -8.28
C ALA A 395 -3.76 -9.06 -6.82
N ILE A 396 -3.01 -8.09 -6.31
CA ILE A 396 -3.13 -7.57 -4.94
C ILE A 396 -3.54 -6.10 -5.05
N THR A 397 -4.69 -5.74 -4.48
CA THR A 397 -5.11 -4.34 -4.40
C THR A 397 -5.31 -3.91 -2.95
N ILE A 398 -4.66 -2.83 -2.56
CA ILE A 398 -4.69 -2.27 -1.21
C ILE A 398 -5.13 -0.82 -1.30
N ALA A 399 -6.11 -0.43 -0.48
CA ALA A 399 -6.52 0.96 -0.37
C ALA A 399 -5.90 1.62 0.87
N GLU A 400 -5.25 2.77 0.68
CA GLU A 400 -4.96 3.67 1.78
C GLU A 400 -6.21 4.50 2.07
N GLU A 401 -6.93 4.13 3.12
CA GLU A 401 -8.21 4.75 3.44
C GLU A 401 -8.45 4.75 4.95
N VAL A 402 -8.65 5.93 5.53
CA VAL A 402 -8.75 6.16 6.97
C VAL A 402 -10.18 6.37 7.47
N SER A 403 -11.13 6.73 6.58
CA SER A 403 -12.50 7.07 7.02
C SER A 403 -13.29 5.87 7.53
N GLY A 404 -12.99 4.66 7.06
CA GLY A 404 -13.74 3.45 7.37
C GLY A 404 -14.94 3.19 6.45
N MET A 405 -14.94 3.75 5.22
CA MET A 405 -16.01 3.57 4.22
C MET A 405 -16.42 2.10 4.09
N PRO A 406 -17.69 1.74 4.39
CA PRO A 406 -18.15 0.36 4.28
C PRO A 406 -18.06 -0.19 2.86
N GLY A 407 -17.60 -1.44 2.72
CA GLY A 407 -17.54 -2.12 1.43
C GLY A 407 -16.27 -1.85 0.62
N LEU A 408 -15.33 -1.04 1.12
CA LEU A 408 -14.11 -0.70 0.38
C LEU A 408 -13.32 -1.96 -0.01
N ALA A 409 -13.05 -2.85 0.95
CA ALA A 409 -12.35 -4.11 0.71
C ALA A 409 -13.31 -5.32 0.68
N ALA A 410 -14.52 -5.11 0.20
CA ALA A 410 -15.50 -6.15 -0.06
C ALA A 410 -15.65 -6.41 -1.56
N LYS A 411 -16.11 -7.61 -1.90
CA LYS A 411 -16.29 -8.02 -3.30
C LYS A 411 -17.33 -7.16 -4.01
N PHE A 412 -17.09 -6.85 -5.28
CA PHE A 412 -18.05 -6.15 -6.12
C PHE A 412 -19.42 -6.85 -6.17
N THR A 413 -19.44 -8.18 -6.25
CA THR A 413 -20.69 -8.98 -6.24
C THR A 413 -21.51 -8.84 -4.96
N ASP A 414 -20.89 -8.40 -3.88
CA ASP A 414 -21.53 -8.16 -2.59
C ASP A 414 -21.92 -6.68 -2.38
N GLY A 415 -21.64 -5.83 -3.37
CA GLY A 415 -21.87 -4.37 -3.33
C GLY A 415 -20.68 -3.57 -2.85
N GLY A 416 -19.50 -4.20 -2.77
CA GLY A 416 -18.24 -3.54 -2.41
C GLY A 416 -17.50 -2.96 -3.63
N TYR A 417 -16.37 -2.29 -3.36
CA TYR A 417 -15.55 -1.62 -4.39
C TYR A 417 -14.43 -2.51 -4.96
N GLY A 418 -14.25 -3.73 -4.39
CA GLY A 418 -13.41 -4.76 -4.95
C GLY A 418 -11.94 -4.75 -4.55
N PHE A 419 -11.50 -3.87 -3.64
CA PHE A 419 -10.15 -3.99 -3.08
C PHE A 419 -9.98 -5.32 -2.33
N ASP A 420 -8.77 -5.89 -2.38
CA ASP A 420 -8.43 -7.06 -1.58
C ASP A 420 -8.23 -6.70 -0.10
N TYR A 421 -7.66 -5.51 0.15
CA TYR A 421 -7.27 -5.05 1.50
C TYR A 421 -7.47 -3.55 1.68
N ARG A 422 -7.67 -3.17 2.93
CA ARG A 422 -7.57 -1.80 3.45
C ARG A 422 -6.36 -1.70 4.37
N MET A 423 -5.64 -0.58 4.39
CA MET A 423 -4.62 -0.31 5.41
C MET A 423 -5.29 -0.05 6.76
N ALA A 424 -4.80 -0.69 7.82
CA ALA A 424 -5.31 -0.49 9.19
C ALA A 424 -4.64 0.74 9.83
N MET A 425 -4.99 1.93 9.36
CA MET A 425 -4.34 3.20 9.72
C MET A 425 -4.55 3.60 11.18
N ASN A 426 -5.58 3.06 11.85
CA ASN A 426 -5.81 3.25 13.28
C ASN A 426 -4.68 2.69 14.15
N ILE A 427 -4.00 1.62 13.73
CA ILE A 427 -2.98 0.94 14.55
C ILE A 427 -1.72 1.79 14.75
N PRO A 428 -1.04 2.33 13.70
CA PRO A 428 0.11 3.22 13.90
C PRO A 428 -0.24 4.48 14.69
N ASP A 429 -1.41 5.08 14.45
CA ASP A 429 -1.88 6.25 15.21
C ASP A 429 -2.04 5.92 16.69
N TYR A 430 -2.61 4.77 17.01
CA TYR A 430 -2.72 4.27 18.37
C TYR A 430 -1.35 4.11 19.04
N TRP A 431 -0.38 3.49 18.35
CA TRP A 431 0.95 3.28 18.91
C TRP A 431 1.69 4.59 19.14
N ILE A 432 1.66 5.53 18.17
CA ILE A 432 2.28 6.84 18.34
C ILE A 432 1.68 7.57 19.53
N LYS A 433 0.35 7.61 19.63
CA LYS A 433 -0.36 8.26 20.72
C LYS A 433 -0.02 7.62 22.06
N THR A 434 -0.07 6.29 22.15
CA THR A 434 0.24 5.53 23.38
C THR A 434 1.65 5.80 23.86
N ILE A 435 2.65 5.70 22.98
CA ILE A 435 4.07 5.91 23.35
C ILE A 435 4.33 7.37 23.75
N LYS A 436 3.64 8.32 23.11
CA LYS A 436 3.85 9.75 23.32
C LYS A 436 3.18 10.28 24.59
N GLU A 437 2.00 9.75 24.90
CA GLU A 437 1.13 10.31 25.93
C GLU A 437 1.08 9.51 27.22
N LEU A 438 1.40 8.21 27.18
CA LEU A 438 1.26 7.32 28.33
C LEU A 438 2.59 6.72 28.80
N PRO A 439 2.90 6.75 30.09
CA PRO A 439 3.98 5.93 30.65
C PRO A 439 3.63 4.44 30.57
N ASP A 440 4.64 3.56 30.59
CA ASP A 440 4.46 2.11 30.43
C ASP A 440 3.47 1.51 31.43
N GLU A 441 3.47 2.02 32.66
CA GLU A 441 2.58 1.58 33.76
C GLU A 441 1.11 1.86 33.49
N ALA A 442 0.81 2.78 32.56
CA ALA A 442 -0.54 3.14 32.17
C ALA A 442 -1.08 2.39 30.93
N TRP A 443 -0.25 1.57 30.30
CA TRP A 443 -0.66 0.78 29.13
C TRP A 443 -1.67 -0.29 29.55
N LYS A 444 -2.81 -0.34 28.86
CA LYS A 444 -3.91 -1.27 29.14
C LYS A 444 -3.96 -2.37 28.08
N PRO A 445 -3.68 -3.63 28.44
CA PRO A 445 -3.83 -4.77 27.56
C PRO A 445 -5.20 -4.88 26.87
N SER A 446 -6.28 -4.54 27.57
CA SER A 446 -7.63 -4.50 27.01
C SER A 446 -7.75 -3.51 25.83
N SER A 447 -7.18 -2.31 25.99
CA SER A 447 -7.18 -1.28 24.93
C SER A 447 -6.29 -1.68 23.76
N ILE A 448 -5.10 -2.24 24.04
CA ILE A 448 -4.19 -2.75 22.99
C ILE A 448 -4.89 -3.82 22.17
N PHE A 449 -5.48 -4.83 22.84
CA PHE A 449 -6.14 -5.93 22.16
C PHE A 449 -7.32 -5.46 21.31
N TRP A 450 -8.14 -4.54 21.86
CA TRP A 450 -9.25 -3.95 21.13
C TRP A 450 -8.78 -3.23 19.88
N GLU A 451 -7.75 -2.38 19.97
CA GLU A 451 -7.29 -1.56 18.86
C GLU A 451 -6.69 -2.42 17.73
N VAL A 452 -5.84 -3.40 18.04
CA VAL A 452 -5.23 -4.26 17.02
C VAL A 452 -6.20 -5.28 16.40
N THR A 453 -7.41 -5.44 16.99
CA THR A 453 -8.48 -6.32 16.48
C THR A 453 -9.70 -5.57 15.98
N ASN A 454 -9.80 -4.25 16.21
CA ASN A 454 -10.92 -3.39 15.79
C ASN A 454 -10.92 -3.19 14.28
N ARG A 455 -11.75 -3.95 13.59
CA ARG A 455 -11.92 -3.92 12.14
C ARG A 455 -13.26 -4.51 11.73
N ARG A 456 -13.70 -4.19 10.53
CA ARG A 456 -14.89 -4.82 9.96
C ARG A 456 -14.65 -6.32 9.74
N SER A 457 -15.65 -7.12 10.04
CA SER A 457 -15.57 -8.59 9.91
C SER A 457 -15.59 -9.06 8.45
N ASP A 458 -16.12 -8.25 7.54
CA ASP A 458 -16.29 -8.53 6.12
C ASP A 458 -15.12 -8.03 5.26
N GLU A 459 -14.12 -7.35 5.85
CA GLU A 459 -12.96 -6.83 5.16
C GLU A 459 -11.65 -7.43 5.68
N ARG A 460 -10.65 -7.45 4.81
CA ARG A 460 -9.27 -7.78 5.17
C ARG A 460 -8.44 -6.52 5.26
N THR A 461 -7.52 -6.49 6.23
CA THR A 461 -6.66 -5.34 6.47
C THR A 461 -5.19 -5.72 6.40
N ILE A 462 -4.37 -4.72 6.04
CA ILE A 462 -2.92 -4.75 6.24
C ILE A 462 -2.62 -4.01 7.54
N SER A 463 -2.20 -4.76 8.55
CA SER A 463 -1.82 -4.21 9.86
C SER A 463 -0.35 -3.81 9.85
N TYR A 464 0.01 -2.71 10.50
CA TYR A 464 1.38 -2.23 10.60
C TYR A 464 1.56 -1.33 11.84
N CYS A 465 2.79 -1.25 12.34
CA CYS A 465 3.11 -0.38 13.47
C CYS A 465 3.43 1.03 13.00
N GLU A 466 4.16 1.13 11.91
CA GLU A 466 4.56 2.37 11.25
C GLU A 466 4.88 2.07 9.78
N SER A 467 4.58 3.03 8.90
CA SER A 467 4.96 3.08 7.49
C SER A 467 5.99 4.20 7.28
N HIS A 468 6.21 4.60 6.03
CA HIS A 468 7.01 5.78 5.73
C HIS A 468 6.40 7.07 6.32
N ASP A 469 5.06 7.16 6.45
CA ASP A 469 4.37 8.37 6.92
C ASP A 469 4.76 8.77 8.35
N GLN A 470 4.91 7.78 9.24
CA GLN A 470 5.23 8.05 10.64
C GLN A 470 6.69 8.47 10.86
N ALA A 471 7.55 8.26 9.86
CA ALA A 471 8.97 8.62 9.91
C ALA A 471 9.32 9.89 9.14
N LEU A 472 8.33 10.62 8.61
CA LEU A 472 8.52 11.85 7.83
C LEU A 472 9.05 13.01 8.68
N VAL A 473 9.54 14.03 7.98
CA VAL A 473 10.09 15.27 8.56
C VAL A 473 9.16 15.83 9.65
N GLY A 474 9.72 16.04 10.83
CA GLY A 474 8.99 16.58 11.99
C GLY A 474 8.41 15.52 12.89
N ASP A 475 8.48 14.27 12.50
CA ASP A 475 8.08 13.14 13.34
C ASP A 475 9.22 12.14 13.57
N LYS A 476 8.99 11.10 14.36
CA LYS A 476 10.00 10.15 14.82
C LYS A 476 9.52 8.72 14.62
N THR A 477 10.44 7.81 14.28
CA THR A 477 10.18 6.37 14.29
C THR A 477 9.78 5.89 15.70
N ILE A 478 9.04 4.78 15.78
CA ILE A 478 8.64 4.18 17.06
C ILE A 478 9.85 3.95 17.96
N ILE A 479 10.92 3.36 17.42
CA ILE A 479 12.11 3.07 18.22
C ILE A 479 12.77 4.36 18.75
N PHE A 480 12.84 5.41 17.94
CA PHE A 480 13.38 6.69 18.37
C PHE A 480 12.49 7.37 19.42
N ARG A 481 11.16 7.23 19.34
CA ARG A 481 10.24 7.70 20.38
C ARG A 481 10.44 6.97 21.71
N LEU A 482 10.74 5.68 21.66
CA LEU A 482 10.97 4.86 22.85
C LEU A 482 12.31 5.16 23.53
N ILE A 483 13.36 5.45 22.77
CA ILE A 483 14.76 5.52 23.26
C ILE A 483 15.34 6.93 23.19
N ASP A 484 14.94 7.73 22.18
CA ASP A 484 15.46 9.08 21.92
C ASP A 484 16.99 9.07 21.65
N SER A 485 17.68 10.14 22.01
CA SER A 485 19.12 10.35 21.73
C SER A 485 20.05 9.27 22.28
N ASP A 486 19.60 8.48 23.27
CA ASP A 486 20.38 7.36 23.82
C ASP A 486 20.71 6.31 22.75
N MET A 487 19.93 6.23 21.64
CA MET A 487 20.26 5.39 20.50
C MET A 487 21.63 5.70 19.89
N TYR A 488 22.10 6.93 19.93
CA TYR A 488 23.38 7.33 19.32
C TYR A 488 24.59 6.96 20.19
N TRP A 489 24.38 6.77 21.51
CA TRP A 489 25.47 6.61 22.46
C TRP A 489 25.50 5.24 23.14
N HIS A 490 24.32 4.64 23.34
CA HIS A 490 24.12 3.47 24.19
C HIS A 490 23.54 2.26 23.45
N PHE A 491 23.31 2.33 22.13
CA PHE A 491 22.75 1.23 21.34
C PHE A 491 23.82 0.24 20.90
N ARG A 492 24.53 -0.32 21.87
CA ARG A 492 25.67 -1.22 21.64
C ARG A 492 25.74 -2.32 22.68
N LYS A 493 26.27 -3.45 22.26
CA LYS A 493 26.41 -4.65 23.05
C LYS A 493 27.13 -4.41 24.35
N GLY A 494 26.53 -4.83 25.46
CA GLY A 494 27.09 -4.73 26.81
C GLY A 494 26.98 -3.35 27.46
N ASP A 495 26.26 -2.42 26.86
CA ASP A 495 25.88 -1.17 27.49
C ASP A 495 24.58 -1.36 28.29
N GLU A 496 24.61 -1.10 29.59
CA GLU A 496 23.50 -1.34 30.53
C GLU A 496 22.55 -0.13 30.64
N ASN A 497 22.19 0.49 29.49
CA ASN A 497 21.25 1.62 29.47
C ASN A 497 19.80 1.12 29.56
N GLU A 498 19.11 1.42 30.64
CA GLU A 498 17.74 0.98 30.89
C GLU A 498 16.73 1.49 29.84
N ARG A 499 16.92 2.71 29.32
CA ARG A 499 16.03 3.27 28.27
C ARG A 499 16.17 2.48 26.97
N VAL A 500 17.39 2.10 26.61
CA VAL A 500 17.67 1.28 25.43
C VAL A 500 17.04 -0.10 25.58
N HIS A 501 17.29 -0.79 26.72
CA HIS A 501 16.71 -2.11 27.00
C HIS A 501 15.17 -2.07 27.00
N ARG A 502 14.59 -1.05 27.63
CA ARG A 502 13.13 -0.80 27.60
C ARG A 502 12.62 -0.64 26.16
N GLY A 503 13.29 0.19 25.38
CA GLY A 503 12.88 0.47 24.00
C GLY A 503 12.95 -0.75 23.11
N ILE A 504 14.03 -1.55 23.20
CA ILE A 504 14.19 -2.81 22.48
C ILE A 504 13.08 -3.80 22.86
N ALA A 505 12.79 -3.95 24.16
CA ALA A 505 11.73 -4.86 24.62
C ALA A 505 10.35 -4.45 24.08
N LEU A 506 9.97 -3.18 24.26
CA LEU A 506 8.67 -2.67 23.80
C LEU A 506 8.53 -2.68 22.27
N HIS A 507 9.59 -2.36 21.53
CA HIS A 507 9.55 -2.41 20.06
C HIS A 507 9.23 -3.83 19.57
N LYS A 508 9.84 -4.86 20.14
CA LYS A 508 9.54 -6.27 19.83
C LYS A 508 8.08 -6.62 20.16
N MET A 509 7.58 -6.19 21.32
CA MET A 509 6.22 -6.47 21.76
C MET A 509 5.17 -5.80 20.89
N ILE A 510 5.35 -4.52 20.53
CA ILE A 510 4.48 -3.74 19.64
C ILE A 510 4.38 -4.43 18.28
N ARG A 511 5.52 -4.80 17.69
CA ARG A 511 5.55 -5.47 16.39
C ARG A 511 4.88 -6.84 16.44
N LEU A 512 5.15 -7.63 17.47
CA LEU A 512 4.60 -8.98 17.59
C LEU A 512 3.07 -8.97 17.80
N VAL A 513 2.53 -8.09 18.66
CA VAL A 513 1.07 -8.03 18.86
C VAL A 513 0.36 -7.56 17.58
N THR A 514 0.94 -6.62 16.86
CA THR A 514 0.40 -6.14 15.59
C THR A 514 0.45 -7.22 14.51
N ALA A 515 1.58 -7.89 14.34
CA ALA A 515 1.78 -8.92 13.31
C ALA A 515 1.01 -10.22 13.59
N SER A 516 0.83 -10.60 14.85
CA SER A 516 0.14 -11.85 15.21
C SER A 516 -1.39 -11.74 15.22
N THR A 517 -1.94 -10.52 15.21
CA THR A 517 -3.40 -10.28 15.19
C THR A 517 -3.97 -10.00 13.80
N ILE A 518 -3.20 -10.06 12.73
CA ILE A 518 -3.61 -9.79 11.34
C ILE A 518 -4.82 -10.61 10.89
N ASN A 519 -5.64 -10.05 9.98
CA ASN A 519 -6.67 -10.80 9.23
C ASN A 519 -6.45 -10.80 7.70
N GLY A 520 -5.45 -10.10 7.23
CA GLY A 520 -5.03 -10.04 5.82
C GLY A 520 -3.52 -10.14 5.69
N GLY A 521 -2.82 -9.09 6.06
CA GLY A 521 -1.37 -9.03 5.97
C GLY A 521 -0.73 -8.14 7.03
N TYR A 522 0.59 -8.12 7.00
CA TYR A 522 1.45 -7.27 7.83
C TYR A 522 2.40 -6.49 6.95
N LEU A 523 2.61 -5.21 7.26
CA LEU A 523 3.55 -4.35 6.54
C LEU A 523 4.65 -3.86 7.50
N ASN A 524 5.88 -3.86 7.01
CA ASN A 524 7.04 -3.24 7.62
C ASN A 524 7.68 -2.26 6.64
N PHE A 525 7.95 -1.03 7.08
CA PHE A 525 8.76 -0.10 6.32
C PHE A 525 10.26 -0.37 6.50
N MET A 526 11.03 -0.28 5.43
CA MET A 526 12.47 -0.61 5.41
C MET A 526 13.25 0.10 6.52
N GLY A 527 13.99 -0.68 7.29
CA GLY A 527 14.78 -0.23 8.43
C GLY A 527 14.05 -0.34 9.77
N ASN A 528 12.71 -0.36 9.80
CA ASN A 528 11.97 -0.47 11.04
C ASN A 528 12.13 -1.85 11.68
N GLU A 529 12.39 -2.89 10.90
CA GLU A 529 12.62 -4.26 11.37
C GLU A 529 13.85 -4.37 12.30
N PHE A 530 14.86 -3.54 12.09
CA PHE A 530 16.03 -3.49 12.96
C PHE A 530 16.12 -2.22 13.81
N GLY A 531 15.07 -1.38 13.82
CA GLY A 531 15.04 -0.16 14.62
C GLY A 531 15.96 0.94 14.11
N HIS A 532 15.97 1.21 12.80
CA HIS A 532 16.75 2.32 12.24
C HIS A 532 16.44 3.62 13.00
N PRO A 533 17.48 4.36 13.49
CA PRO A 533 17.26 5.42 14.47
C PRO A 533 16.69 6.70 13.92
N GLU A 534 16.87 6.94 12.61
CA GLU A 534 16.66 8.26 12.04
C GLU A 534 15.32 8.36 11.31
N TRP A 535 14.73 9.56 11.37
CA TRP A 535 13.59 9.96 10.55
C TRP A 535 13.98 10.07 9.08
N ILE A 536 13.00 10.40 8.21
CA ILE A 536 13.22 10.63 6.79
C ILE A 536 13.20 12.14 6.53
N ASP A 537 14.26 12.66 5.94
CA ASP A 537 14.35 14.03 5.44
C ASP A 537 15.12 14.06 4.12
N PHE A 538 14.41 14.31 3.02
CA PHE A 538 15.00 14.35 1.69
C PHE A 538 15.81 15.64 1.45
N PRO A 539 16.76 15.62 0.49
CA PRO A 539 17.50 16.81 0.13
C PRO A 539 16.59 17.98 -0.23
N ARG A 540 16.75 19.07 0.49
CA ARG A 540 16.02 20.33 0.32
C ARG A 540 16.90 21.50 0.78
N GLU A 541 16.52 22.73 0.45
CA GLU A 541 17.27 23.93 0.85
C GLU A 541 17.51 24.00 2.36
N GLY A 542 16.46 23.71 3.16
CA GLY A 542 16.52 23.80 4.62
C GLY A 542 17.47 22.81 5.32
N ASN A 543 17.94 21.75 4.63
CA ASN A 543 18.94 20.81 5.15
C ASN A 543 20.25 20.82 4.33
N GLY A 544 20.48 21.86 3.50
CA GLY A 544 21.67 22.00 2.66
C GLY A 544 21.77 20.93 1.58
N TRP A 545 20.65 20.41 1.07
CA TRP A 545 20.54 19.37 0.05
C TRP A 545 21.20 18.04 0.47
N SER A 546 21.19 17.75 1.79
CA SER A 546 21.82 16.57 2.38
C SER A 546 21.01 15.30 2.15
N TYR A 547 21.69 14.22 1.81
CA TYR A 547 21.14 12.85 1.75
C TYR A 547 21.27 12.08 3.07
N LYS A 548 21.78 12.72 4.13
CA LYS A 548 22.07 12.06 5.41
C LYS A 548 20.88 11.29 5.98
N TYR A 549 19.67 11.85 5.88
CA TYR A 549 18.42 11.25 6.37
C TYR A 549 17.56 10.64 5.25
N ALA A 550 18.07 10.63 4.01
CA ALA A 550 17.41 10.01 2.85
C ALA A 550 18.10 8.69 2.45
N ARG A 551 18.46 7.90 3.45
CA ARG A 551 19.14 6.60 3.28
C ARG A 551 18.74 5.62 4.36
N ARG A 552 19.14 4.36 4.20
CA ARG A 552 19.07 3.34 5.23
C ARG A 552 20.46 2.77 5.50
N GLN A 553 20.86 2.78 6.75
CA GLN A 553 22.19 2.40 7.20
C GLN A 553 22.20 0.90 7.55
N TRP A 554 22.34 0.05 6.55
CA TRP A 554 22.40 -1.40 6.71
C TRP A 554 23.60 -1.85 7.53
N ASN A 555 24.69 -1.06 7.53
CA ASN A 555 25.86 -1.28 8.37
C ASN A 555 25.53 -1.31 9.87
N LEU A 556 24.44 -0.70 10.32
CA LEU A 556 24.01 -0.74 11.72
C LEU A 556 23.55 -2.15 12.12
N VAL A 557 22.71 -2.79 11.33
CA VAL A 557 22.21 -4.14 11.62
C VAL A 557 23.27 -5.21 11.34
N ASP A 558 24.21 -4.95 10.41
CA ASP A 558 25.30 -5.87 10.08
C ASP A 558 26.39 -5.89 11.14
N ASN A 559 26.55 -4.81 11.90
CA ASN A 559 27.55 -4.70 12.97
C ASN A 559 27.07 -5.42 14.24
N LYS A 560 27.71 -6.55 14.57
CA LYS A 560 27.36 -7.37 15.74
C LYS A 560 27.76 -6.77 17.10
N GLU A 561 28.49 -5.65 17.11
CA GLU A 561 28.76 -4.86 18.31
C GLU A 561 27.69 -3.83 18.63
N LEU A 562 26.68 -3.68 17.73
CA LEU A 562 25.53 -2.81 17.91
C LEU A 562 24.26 -3.63 18.15
N ASP A 563 23.32 -3.09 18.91
CA ASP A 563 22.10 -3.80 19.32
C ASP A 563 21.03 -3.90 18.22
N TYR A 564 21.21 -3.21 17.09
CA TYR A 564 20.28 -3.28 15.95
C TYR A 564 20.06 -4.69 15.43
N HIS A 565 21.07 -5.55 15.47
CA HIS A 565 20.96 -6.92 15.02
C HIS A 565 19.99 -7.75 15.84
N TYR A 566 19.80 -7.45 17.14
CA TYR A 566 18.83 -8.14 17.99
C TYR A 566 17.41 -7.94 17.51
N LEU A 567 17.07 -6.72 17.05
CA LEU A 567 15.75 -6.41 16.49
C LEU A 567 15.56 -7.08 15.12
N GLY A 568 16.58 -7.04 14.25
CA GLY A 568 16.52 -7.72 12.96
C GLY A 568 16.41 -9.25 13.09
N ASP A 569 17.16 -9.86 14.02
CA ASP A 569 17.09 -11.29 14.30
C ASP A 569 15.70 -11.66 14.87
N PHE A 570 15.14 -10.80 15.73
CA PHE A 570 13.79 -10.97 16.26
C PHE A 570 12.72 -10.86 15.17
N ASP A 571 12.79 -9.88 14.25
CA ASP A 571 11.83 -9.73 13.16
C ASP A 571 11.75 -11.01 12.30
N ARG A 572 12.91 -11.58 11.97
CA ARG A 572 13.04 -12.86 11.25
C ARG A 572 12.39 -14.02 12.01
N ALA A 573 12.63 -14.12 13.31
CA ALA A 573 12.04 -15.13 14.17
C ALA A 573 10.52 -14.95 14.30
N MET A 574 10.04 -13.71 14.42
CA MET A 574 8.63 -13.36 14.46
C MET A 574 7.91 -13.84 13.19
N LEU A 575 8.41 -13.46 12.01
CA LEU A 575 7.81 -13.87 10.74
C LEU A 575 7.82 -15.39 10.55
N LYS A 576 8.90 -16.06 10.97
CA LYS A 576 9.00 -17.53 10.97
C LYS A 576 7.93 -18.16 11.86
N THR A 577 7.71 -17.62 13.06
CA THR A 577 6.71 -18.08 14.02
C THR A 577 5.29 -17.95 13.46
N LEU A 578 4.96 -16.81 12.83
CA LEU A 578 3.64 -16.61 12.20
C LEU A 578 3.36 -17.62 11.09
N LYS A 579 4.40 -18.05 10.36
CA LYS A 579 4.29 -19.05 9.29
C LYS A 579 4.12 -20.48 9.81
N MET A 580 4.32 -20.76 11.10
CA MET A 580 4.05 -22.09 11.69
C MET A 580 2.57 -22.44 11.62
N VAL A 581 1.68 -21.44 11.64
CA VAL A 581 0.24 -21.64 11.47
C VAL A 581 -0.17 -21.37 10.03
N ARG A 582 -0.59 -22.42 9.32
CA ARG A 582 -1.07 -22.26 7.94
C ARG A 582 -2.25 -21.30 7.90
N SER A 583 -2.13 -20.28 7.04
CA SER A 583 -3.17 -19.25 6.85
C SER A 583 -3.58 -18.57 8.16
N ILE A 584 -2.59 -18.18 8.96
CA ILE A 584 -2.80 -17.53 10.27
C ILE A 584 -3.78 -16.35 10.18
N GLN A 585 -3.73 -15.56 9.10
CA GLN A 585 -4.62 -14.42 8.88
C GLN A 585 -6.11 -14.82 8.78
N SER A 586 -6.42 -16.07 8.49
CA SER A 586 -7.79 -16.61 8.42
C SER A 586 -8.22 -17.32 9.71
N LYS A 587 -7.33 -17.43 10.70
CA LYS A 587 -7.67 -17.98 12.01
C LYS A 587 -8.22 -16.87 12.90
N PRO A 588 -9.24 -17.16 13.73
CA PRO A 588 -9.74 -16.17 14.68
C PRO A 588 -8.66 -15.78 15.70
N VAL A 589 -8.66 -14.53 16.14
CA VAL A 589 -7.94 -14.11 17.33
C VAL A 589 -8.83 -14.43 18.53
N GLN A 590 -8.51 -15.51 19.24
CA GLN A 590 -9.30 -15.95 20.39
C GLN A 590 -8.66 -15.43 21.67
N GLU A 591 -9.24 -14.42 22.27
CA GLU A 591 -8.80 -13.96 23.57
C GLU A 591 -8.90 -15.08 24.59
N ILE A 592 -7.85 -15.31 25.36
CA ILE A 592 -7.82 -16.23 26.50
C ILE A 592 -8.01 -15.42 27.77
N TRP A 593 -7.27 -14.35 27.95
CA TRP A 593 -7.26 -13.54 29.15
C TRP A 593 -6.64 -12.18 28.92
N HIS A 594 -7.18 -11.16 29.56
CA HIS A 594 -6.48 -9.90 29.82
C HIS A 594 -6.66 -9.45 31.27
N ASN A 595 -5.68 -8.73 31.78
CA ASN A 595 -5.74 -8.10 33.09
C ASN A 595 -4.98 -6.77 33.04
N ASP A 596 -5.71 -5.67 33.06
CA ASP A 596 -5.13 -4.33 33.00
C ASP A 596 -4.31 -3.97 34.26
N GLY A 597 -4.65 -4.55 35.43
CA GLY A 597 -3.93 -4.34 36.68
C GLY A 597 -2.57 -5.04 36.72
N ASP A 598 -2.48 -6.25 36.15
CA ASP A 598 -1.24 -6.99 35.99
C ASP A 598 -0.52 -6.66 34.67
N GLN A 599 -1.18 -5.98 33.75
CA GLN A 599 -0.76 -5.67 32.38
C GLN A 599 -0.46 -6.93 31.54
N ILE A 600 -1.26 -7.96 31.70
CA ILE A 600 -1.15 -9.24 30.99
C ILE A 600 -2.22 -9.31 29.88
N LEU A 601 -1.79 -9.82 28.74
CA LEU A 601 -2.67 -10.19 27.60
C LEU A 601 -2.30 -11.58 27.10
N ALA A 602 -3.31 -12.44 26.92
CA ALA A 602 -3.12 -13.73 26.28
C ALA A 602 -4.22 -14.04 25.28
N TYR A 603 -3.82 -14.53 24.09
CA TYR A 603 -4.76 -14.96 23.04
C TYR A 603 -4.18 -16.11 22.24
N MET A 604 -5.08 -16.82 21.51
CA MET A 604 -4.72 -17.96 20.68
C MET A 604 -4.96 -17.67 19.20
N ARG A 605 -4.06 -18.16 18.35
CA ARG A 605 -4.16 -18.18 16.89
C ARG A 605 -3.82 -19.58 16.37
N GLY A 606 -4.84 -20.35 15.97
CA GLY A 606 -4.60 -21.75 15.61
C GLY A 606 -4.08 -22.55 16.81
N ASP A 607 -2.90 -23.14 16.69
CA ASP A 607 -2.18 -23.87 17.73
C ASP A 607 -1.11 -23.04 18.48
N LEU A 608 -1.02 -21.75 18.18
CA LEU A 608 -0.13 -20.83 18.89
C LEU A 608 -0.88 -20.06 19.99
N ILE A 609 -0.26 -19.94 21.15
CA ILE A 609 -0.69 -19.07 22.25
C ILE A 609 0.34 -17.98 22.43
N PHE A 610 -0.11 -16.73 22.41
CA PHE A 610 0.69 -15.53 22.61
C PHE A 610 0.39 -14.98 24.00
N ILE A 611 1.42 -14.82 24.85
CA ILE A 611 1.30 -14.34 26.22
C ILE A 611 2.21 -13.13 26.39
N PHE A 612 1.61 -11.97 26.58
CA PHE A 612 2.28 -10.68 26.76
C PHE A 612 2.24 -10.26 28.22
N ASN A 613 3.36 -9.81 28.73
CA ASN A 613 3.48 -9.07 29.97
C ASN A 613 4.00 -7.66 29.69
N PHE A 614 3.13 -6.69 29.65
CA PHE A 614 3.48 -5.28 29.45
C PHE A 614 3.97 -4.59 30.71
N ASN A 615 3.86 -5.27 31.88
CA ASN A 615 4.27 -4.68 33.14
C ASN A 615 5.77 -4.34 33.14
N PRO A 616 6.16 -3.09 33.49
CA PRO A 616 7.54 -2.65 33.39
C PRO A 616 8.49 -3.32 34.39
N THR A 617 7.98 -3.78 35.54
CA THR A 617 8.83 -4.24 36.65
C THR A 617 8.43 -5.60 37.22
N LYS A 618 7.17 -6.02 37.03
CA LYS A 618 6.65 -7.24 37.67
C LYS A 618 6.73 -8.44 36.75
N SER A 619 7.55 -9.41 37.12
CA SER A 619 7.51 -10.75 36.56
C SER A 619 6.58 -11.64 37.40
N PHE A 620 5.91 -12.59 36.76
CA PHE A 620 4.98 -13.50 37.42
C PHE A 620 5.52 -14.93 37.38
N THR A 621 5.64 -15.57 38.54
CA THR A 621 6.30 -16.89 38.66
C THR A 621 5.41 -18.08 38.31
N ASP A 622 4.10 -17.94 38.40
CA ASP A 622 3.17 -19.05 38.22
C ASP A 622 1.82 -18.54 37.69
N TYR A 623 1.87 -17.72 36.63
CA TYR A 623 0.66 -17.12 36.08
C TYR A 623 -0.13 -18.14 35.25
N GLY A 624 -1.42 -18.32 35.57
CA GLY A 624 -2.25 -19.35 34.99
C GLY A 624 -3.16 -18.86 33.86
N PHE A 625 -3.23 -19.63 32.79
CA PHE A 625 -4.14 -19.40 31.65
C PHE A 625 -4.98 -20.65 31.38
N LEU A 626 -6.26 -20.48 31.13
CA LEU A 626 -7.16 -21.59 30.80
C LEU A 626 -7.09 -21.87 29.29
N VAL A 627 -6.40 -22.94 28.91
CA VAL A 627 -6.08 -23.29 27.52
C VAL A 627 -6.56 -24.71 27.18
N PRO A 628 -6.62 -25.10 25.89
CA PRO A 628 -6.91 -26.49 25.53
C PRO A 628 -5.92 -27.45 26.15
N THR A 629 -6.43 -28.54 26.78
CA THR A 629 -5.60 -29.57 27.42
C THR A 629 -4.49 -30.09 26.51
N GLY A 630 -3.27 -30.18 27.01
CA GLY A 630 -2.14 -30.72 26.26
C GLY A 630 -0.77 -30.29 26.77
N SER A 631 0.23 -30.49 25.92
CA SER A 631 1.60 -30.02 26.11
C SER A 631 1.94 -28.89 25.14
N TYR A 632 2.81 -28.00 25.57
CA TYR A 632 3.14 -26.76 24.84
C TYR A 632 4.63 -26.51 24.91
N ASP A 633 5.25 -26.29 23.76
CA ASP A 633 6.66 -25.89 23.66
C ASP A 633 6.79 -24.40 23.35
N VAL A 634 7.82 -23.74 23.93
CA VAL A 634 8.14 -22.37 23.60
C VAL A 634 8.71 -22.29 22.19
N VAL A 635 8.12 -21.47 21.32
CA VAL A 635 8.57 -21.29 19.93
C VAL A 635 9.09 -19.89 19.65
N LEU A 636 8.84 -18.95 20.54
CA LEU A 636 9.41 -17.59 20.51
C LEU A 636 9.35 -16.99 21.92
N ASN A 637 10.48 -16.40 22.36
CA ASN A 637 10.56 -15.63 23.59
C ASN A 637 11.28 -14.31 23.30
N THR A 638 10.61 -13.18 23.52
CA THR A 638 11.21 -11.86 23.25
C THR A 638 12.29 -11.51 24.27
N ASP A 639 12.34 -12.18 25.43
CA ASP A 639 13.38 -12.02 26.46
C ASP A 639 14.59 -12.94 26.27
N ALA A 640 14.62 -13.73 25.19
CA ALA A 640 15.78 -14.56 24.88
C ALA A 640 17.02 -13.70 24.60
N LYS A 641 18.19 -14.17 25.03
CA LYS A 641 19.47 -13.44 24.88
C LYS A 641 19.83 -13.18 23.42
N GLU A 642 19.44 -14.06 22.51
CA GLU A 642 19.64 -13.89 21.08
C GLU A 642 18.89 -12.68 20.49
N PHE A 643 17.90 -12.17 21.21
CA PHE A 643 17.12 -10.96 20.85
C PHE A 643 17.41 -9.79 21.81
N GLY A 644 18.54 -9.79 22.49
CA GLY A 644 18.94 -8.73 23.43
C GLY A 644 18.11 -8.69 24.72
N GLY A 645 17.49 -9.80 25.10
CA GLY A 645 16.77 -9.95 26.37
C GLY A 645 17.64 -10.48 27.52
N ASN A 646 17.04 -10.61 28.70
CA ASN A 646 17.72 -11.05 29.90
C ASN A 646 17.83 -12.59 30.02
N GLY A 647 17.01 -13.33 29.25
CA GLY A 647 16.96 -14.79 29.29
C GLY A 647 16.44 -15.35 30.61
N LEU A 648 15.41 -14.72 31.17
CA LEU A 648 14.83 -15.09 32.47
C LEU A 648 13.90 -16.31 32.40
N ALA A 649 13.28 -16.58 31.24
CA ALA A 649 12.47 -17.77 31.02
C ALA A 649 13.30 -18.88 30.35
N ASP A 650 13.03 -20.13 30.72
CA ASP A 650 13.65 -21.30 30.10
C ASP A 650 12.83 -21.72 28.85
N ASP A 651 13.39 -21.49 27.68
CA ASP A 651 12.75 -21.77 26.38
C ASP A 651 12.83 -23.27 26.01
N THR A 652 13.54 -24.07 26.76
CA THR A 652 13.72 -25.51 26.49
C THR A 652 12.67 -26.38 27.18
N MET A 653 11.88 -25.80 28.09
CA MET A 653 10.85 -26.53 28.84
C MET A 653 9.60 -26.77 28.02
N THR A 654 9.08 -28.00 28.07
CA THR A 654 7.71 -28.34 27.66
C THR A 654 6.77 -28.08 28.83
N HIS A 655 5.80 -27.21 28.62
CA HIS A 655 4.77 -26.89 29.60
C HIS A 655 3.58 -27.83 29.45
N LEU A 656 3.14 -28.41 30.56
CA LEU A 656 1.96 -29.28 30.62
C LEU A 656 0.79 -28.55 31.24
N THR A 657 -0.42 -28.79 30.75
CA THR A 657 -1.64 -28.32 31.41
C THR A 657 -1.90 -29.10 32.68
N ASN A 658 -2.51 -28.45 33.67
CA ASN A 658 -2.81 -29.03 34.98
C ASN A 658 -4.31 -29.00 35.23
N TYR A 659 -4.84 -30.16 35.69
CA TYR A 659 -6.24 -30.31 36.06
C TYR A 659 -6.55 -29.59 37.37
N ASP A 660 -7.61 -28.78 37.39
CA ASP A 660 -8.18 -28.20 38.58
C ASP A 660 -9.71 -28.44 38.56
N PRO A 661 -10.26 -29.25 39.48
CA PRO A 661 -11.67 -29.63 39.48
C PRO A 661 -12.62 -28.44 39.66
N ALA A 662 -12.16 -27.31 40.23
CA ALA A 662 -12.96 -26.11 40.41
C ALA A 662 -13.21 -25.32 39.11
N TYR A 663 -12.40 -25.53 38.06
CA TYR A 663 -12.39 -24.71 36.84
C TYR A 663 -12.46 -25.52 35.54
N VAL A 664 -12.63 -26.86 35.62
CA VAL A 664 -12.59 -27.70 34.43
C VAL A 664 -13.86 -27.57 33.61
N THR A 665 -13.68 -27.10 32.37
CA THR A 665 -14.60 -27.37 31.28
C THR A 665 -14.07 -28.57 30.46
N GLU A 666 -14.95 -29.33 29.79
CA GLU A 666 -14.52 -30.38 28.86
C GLU A 666 -13.49 -29.88 27.88
N HIS A 667 -12.25 -30.13 27.96
CA HIS A 667 -11.16 -29.77 27.05
C HIS A 667 -10.30 -28.55 27.39
N LYS A 668 -10.45 -27.88 28.55
CA LYS A 668 -9.55 -26.80 28.98
C LYS A 668 -9.01 -27.06 30.37
N GLU A 669 -7.70 -26.79 30.55
CA GLU A 669 -7.00 -26.91 31.82
C GLU A 669 -6.07 -25.73 32.03
N TRP A 670 -5.53 -25.57 33.22
CA TRP A 670 -4.61 -24.51 33.56
C TRP A 670 -3.21 -24.76 33.01
N LEU A 671 -2.71 -23.84 32.18
CA LEU A 671 -1.32 -23.72 31.80
C LEU A 671 -0.70 -22.64 32.69
N LYS A 672 0.29 -23.01 33.48
CA LYS A 672 1.00 -22.10 34.39
C LYS A 672 2.45 -21.98 33.98
N LEU A 673 2.93 -20.73 33.90
CA LEU A 673 4.32 -20.47 33.51
C LEU A 673 4.88 -19.19 34.13
N TYR A 674 6.21 -19.07 34.06
CA TYR A 674 6.89 -17.84 34.39
C TYR A 674 6.76 -16.84 33.23
N VAL A 675 6.31 -15.62 33.51
CA VAL A 675 6.12 -14.56 32.52
C VAL A 675 6.97 -13.36 32.91
N PRO A 676 8.17 -13.16 32.30
CA PRO A 676 9.05 -12.04 32.63
C PRO A 676 8.41 -10.69 32.33
N ALA A 677 8.80 -9.65 33.08
CA ALA A 677 8.41 -8.27 32.81
C ALA A 677 8.83 -7.82 31.41
N ARG A 678 8.01 -6.99 30.72
CA ARG A 678 8.25 -6.49 29.37
C ARG A 678 8.65 -7.58 28.38
N SER A 679 7.92 -8.68 28.37
CA SER A 679 8.23 -9.81 27.49
C SER A 679 7.00 -10.45 26.88
N VAL A 680 7.23 -11.25 25.85
CA VAL A 680 6.23 -12.12 25.24
C VAL A 680 6.79 -13.53 25.14
N VAL A 681 5.99 -14.50 25.55
CA VAL A 681 6.26 -15.92 25.32
C VAL A 681 5.21 -16.45 24.36
N VAL A 682 5.65 -17.07 23.27
CA VAL A 682 4.75 -17.74 22.32
C VAL A 682 4.94 -19.24 22.44
N LEU A 683 3.83 -19.91 22.70
CA LEU A 683 3.78 -21.36 22.89
C LEU A 683 3.06 -22.01 21.70
N LYS A 684 3.53 -23.18 21.31
CA LYS A 684 2.86 -24.02 20.32
C LYS A 684 2.39 -25.30 20.97
N LYS A 685 1.13 -25.68 20.72
CA LYS A 685 0.57 -26.94 21.15
C LYS A 685 1.21 -28.09 20.36
N ASN A 686 1.64 -29.17 21.07
CA ASN A 686 2.19 -30.39 20.50
C ASN A 686 1.12 -31.34 19.98
#